data_f16e6a0c0f69c5a7a3c6d431e7ba9b82
#
_entry.id   f16e6a0c0f69c5a7a3c6d431e7ba9b82
#
_cell.length_a   1.000
_cell.length_b   1.000
_cell.length_c   1.000
_cell.angle_alpha   90.00
_cell.angle_beta   90.00
_cell.angle_gamma   90.00
#
_symmetry.space_group_name_H-M   'P 1'
#
loop_
_entity.id
_entity.type
_entity.pdbx_description
1 polymer ?
#
loop_
_entity_poly.entity_id
_entity_poly.type
_entity_poly.pdbx_seq_one_letter_code
_entity_poly.pdbx_strand_id
1 'polypeptide(L)'
;MNKKKIVYGIIFIVVIVLGYLNYFGDEGELGKAEQVIETSNVTYKNEDYVVEAQLQKDYIKENETGFEKAKAKVNDMLISGDNVFIDKVRNLALKNNILGISPNGWSFKAESVDYNKLKDEIKSTTGVTAINEEQGIKISGQNFTTDSKMSYIELTQDVVLENESVALKGDKGEYDDLTKIVVLSNNITLEGRGENVGLVDGHFKTLRYNSDSRILEAWEPFDTTYKGVKLSAESLYFKEDTEALKVSKNVVIEANGFKIYVDRLDKAGNSNILKIGGKIKGSDGTYSFEGDKGEYNTESKVLTILGNIKGSSTKGEKIAGDRLVYDTNSKLMTLSGDKNVKYSSADGELITKVFNYNSETKEMSTSGAYTFSGTKYESKGKNLYYNGESKDVKITEGYLLDKEKKQKLSGDKIAYNTDTQDSSVIGKAFMEDEKYSLSSESIIYTGADKNAKINGNYIVKAQDSGMKFQGKDATYNQESGEFLSAGSVKLQNENYIANGTDLTYNTKTGLGKLGSSIEIVNPKDNIRITGDTFSFKNGEYLEIAGNLHMEGEDVIVDSERARYSLKDKNIYIPEKIDFKSKDGKTYGIMSKGVYYTESSKFVGDNFNGKSNIATLTSRKMTYFSQGEKALFQGKVVMKDTDSTFRGESVEYYPKTETVKSLEKYTINYKDFTFKGDNGVFNNKSGILDGNKSDITTANGDRFISDKVHGNLNEMIMDFTGNVNGHVNDNGVITTFSGEFSRVYFKNSGKYEILRSEVRENAVFIQGDKKLKSDYIEIDSNRRLVFSKENTELTLVDAVNGETVIKSAVAEVDIDKDMATLIGNVQIKNNNSEYGLTNVTADRGIIRQKAGTVELIGHVEIENNESIVQADRGIYDMNSKKIKASGNVYVDYKK
;
A
#
# COMPACT_ATOMS: atom_id res chain seq x y z
N MET A 1 2.24 28.60 5.05
CA MET A 1 2.95 29.67 4.30
C MET A 1 3.27 29.18 2.89
N ASN A 2 2.98 29.98 1.92
CA ASN A 2 2.66 29.60 0.53
C ASN A 2 3.82 29.01 -0.30
N LYS A 3 3.62 27.81 -0.83
CA LYS A 3 4.46 27.11 -1.82
C LYS A 3 4.73 27.84 -3.12
N LYS A 4 3.97 28.87 -3.41
CA LYS A 4 4.10 29.72 -4.60
C LYS A 4 5.44 30.44 -4.72
N LYS A 5 6.21 30.61 -3.65
CA LYS A 5 7.42 31.44 -3.62
C LYS A 5 8.72 30.75 -4.02
N ILE A 6 8.78 29.43 -4.00
CA ILE A 6 10.04 28.68 -4.22
C ILE A 6 10.39 28.53 -5.68
N VAL A 7 9.41 28.22 -6.48
CA VAL A 7 9.58 28.08 -7.93
C VAL A 7 9.94 29.43 -8.56
N TYR A 8 9.49 30.52 -7.99
CA TYR A 8 9.81 31.86 -8.46
C TYR A 8 11.28 32.27 -8.26
N GLY A 9 11.94 31.78 -7.24
CA GLY A 9 13.29 32.25 -6.92
C GLY A 9 14.38 31.74 -7.85
N ILE A 10 14.36 30.46 -8.25
CA ILE A 10 15.32 29.91 -9.21
C ILE A 10 15.18 30.59 -10.56
N ILE A 11 13.99 30.70 -10.96
CA ILE A 11 13.57 31.31 -12.21
C ILE A 11 14.05 32.73 -12.29
N PHE A 12 14.00 33.48 -11.19
CA PHE A 12 14.33 34.90 -11.17
C PHE A 12 15.82 35.17 -11.37
N ILE A 13 16.72 34.39 -10.78
CA ILE A 13 18.17 34.62 -10.92
C ILE A 13 18.62 34.37 -12.35
N VAL A 14 18.11 33.34 -13.00
CA VAL A 14 18.48 33.00 -14.38
C VAL A 14 17.82 33.96 -15.39
N VAL A 15 16.61 34.41 -15.12
CA VAL A 15 15.90 35.40 -15.94
C VAL A 15 16.58 36.76 -15.90
N ILE A 16 17.17 37.11 -14.77
CA ILE A 16 17.88 38.41 -14.66
C ILE A 16 19.14 38.44 -15.52
N VAL A 17 19.96 37.37 -15.54
CA VAL A 17 21.12 37.28 -16.40
C VAL A 17 20.75 37.32 -17.88
N LEU A 18 19.63 36.82 -18.21
CA LEU A 18 19.16 36.59 -19.58
C LEU A 18 18.22 37.68 -20.06
N GLY A 19 17.41 38.27 -19.22
CA GLY A 19 16.61 39.45 -19.51
C GLY A 19 17.50 40.66 -19.85
N TYR A 20 18.69 40.69 -19.26
CA TYR A 20 19.69 41.72 -19.46
C TYR A 20 20.27 41.80 -20.86
N LEU A 21 20.46 40.66 -21.50
CA LEU A 21 21.00 40.59 -22.86
C LEU A 21 19.91 40.80 -23.93
N ASN A 22 18.68 40.74 -23.57
CA ASN A 22 17.55 40.94 -24.50
C ASN A 22 17.09 42.40 -24.63
N TYR A 23 17.34 43.21 -23.61
CA TYR A 23 16.94 44.64 -23.65
C TYR A 23 17.74 45.47 -24.68
N PHE A 24 18.84 44.91 -25.18
CA PHE A 24 19.80 45.56 -26.07
C PHE A 24 19.69 45.19 -27.54
N GLY A 25 18.68 44.46 -27.89
CA GLY A 25 18.46 44.06 -29.28
C GLY A 25 17.38 44.83 -30.04
N ASP A 26 16.72 45.79 -29.40
CA ASP A 26 15.66 46.47 -30.10
C ASP A 26 16.11 47.81 -30.70
N GLU A 27 15.73 48.01 -31.89
CA GLU A 27 16.05 49.02 -32.86
C GLU A 27 15.84 50.45 -32.36
N GLY A 28 16.95 51.13 -32.06
CA GLY A 28 16.93 52.61 -32.05
C GLY A 28 16.82 53.14 -33.46
N GLU A 29 15.85 53.98 -33.70
CA GLU A 29 15.69 54.68 -34.99
C GLU A 29 16.99 55.33 -35.47
N LEU A 30 17.41 54.96 -36.66
CA LEU A 30 18.61 55.40 -37.33
C LEU A 30 18.46 56.78 -37.88
N GLY A 31 19.26 57.68 -37.40
CA GLY A 31 19.43 59.00 -38.02
C GLY A 31 20.24 58.88 -39.36
N LYS A 32 19.72 59.38 -40.36
CA LYS A 32 20.34 59.40 -41.70
C LYS A 32 21.71 60.09 -41.65
N ALA A 33 22.77 59.41 -42.21
CA ALA A 33 24.03 60.01 -42.40
C ALA A 33 24.00 61.20 -43.34
N GLU A 34 24.70 62.24 -42.99
CA GLU A 34 24.89 63.40 -43.85
C GLU A 34 25.88 63.13 -44.97
N GLN A 35 25.47 63.31 -46.19
CA GLN A 35 26.39 63.29 -47.33
C GLN A 35 27.18 64.57 -47.44
N VAL A 36 28.47 64.54 -47.50
CA VAL A 36 29.36 65.66 -47.87
C VAL A 36 29.69 65.53 -49.29
N ILE A 37 29.36 66.50 -50.09
CA ILE A 37 29.71 66.64 -51.47
C ILE A 37 30.83 67.67 -51.54
N GLU A 38 31.95 67.33 -52.20
CA GLU A 38 33.11 68.23 -52.38
C GLU A 38 33.29 68.55 -53.86
N THR A 39 33.51 69.76 -54.15
CA THR A 39 33.85 70.17 -55.52
C THR A 39 34.98 71.19 -55.48
N SER A 40 36.04 70.97 -56.26
CA SER A 40 37.19 71.93 -56.32
C SER A 40 37.50 72.35 -57.72
N ASN A 41 37.78 73.66 -57.98
CA ASN A 41 38.43 74.08 -59.21
C ASN A 41 38.77 75.60 -59.23
N VAL A 42 39.74 75.97 -58.51
CA VAL A 42 40.27 77.36 -58.65
C VAL A 42 41.83 77.33 -58.61
N THR A 43 42.44 77.97 -59.49
CA THR A 43 43.94 78.10 -59.57
C THR A 43 44.37 79.50 -59.43
N TYR A 44 45.29 79.81 -58.51
CA TYR A 44 45.96 81.10 -58.28
C TYR A 44 47.46 80.90 -58.17
N LYS A 45 48.31 81.80 -58.78
CA LYS A 45 49.75 81.66 -58.83
C LYS A 45 50.42 82.96 -58.50
N ASN A 46 51.36 82.92 -57.51
CA ASN A 46 52.25 84.05 -57.20
C ASN A 46 53.73 83.64 -57.33
N GLU A 47 54.70 84.59 -57.20
CA GLU A 47 56.16 84.39 -57.46
C GLU A 47 56.76 83.29 -56.53
N ASP A 48 56.33 83.13 -55.33
CA ASP A 48 56.85 82.17 -54.34
C ASP A 48 55.89 81.03 -54.05
N TYR A 49 54.66 81.16 -54.47
CA TYR A 49 53.62 80.16 -54.19
C TYR A 49 52.67 80.03 -55.38
N VAL A 50 52.39 78.81 -55.73
CA VAL A 50 51.34 78.54 -56.70
C VAL A 50 50.08 78.23 -55.89
N VAL A 51 49.04 79.07 -56.15
CA VAL A 51 47.78 78.93 -55.46
C VAL A 51 46.77 78.43 -56.48
N GLU A 52 46.20 77.27 -56.25
CA GLU A 52 45.07 76.78 -57.03
C GLU A 52 44.01 76.45 -56.01
N ALA A 53 42.82 76.87 -56.23
CA ALA A 53 41.71 76.51 -55.27
C ALA A 53 40.56 75.86 -56.03
N GLN A 54 40.31 74.67 -55.70
CA GLN A 54 39.08 74.04 -56.03
C GLN A 54 38.76 73.07 -54.90
N LEU A 55 38.10 73.52 -53.86
CA LEU A 55 37.47 72.62 -52.93
C LEU A 55 36.16 73.30 -52.51
N GLN A 56 35.07 72.60 -52.75
CA GLN A 56 33.77 72.94 -52.26
C GLN A 56 33.28 71.78 -51.49
N LYS A 57 32.90 72.00 -50.27
CA LYS A 57 32.29 71.04 -49.43
C LYS A 57 30.89 71.52 -49.09
N ASP A 58 29.87 70.70 -49.50
CA ASP A 58 28.51 70.92 -49.13
C ASP A 58 28.11 69.98 -48.06
N TYR A 59 27.84 70.54 -46.86
CA TYR A 59 27.20 69.83 -45.75
C TYR A 59 25.72 70.08 -45.89
N ILE A 60 24.91 69.06 -46.16
CA ILE A 60 23.49 69.17 -46.48
C ILE A 60 22.68 69.80 -45.36
N LYS A 61 23.18 69.81 -44.14
CA LYS A 61 22.47 70.45 -43.00
C LYS A 61 22.91 71.88 -42.70
N GLU A 62 24.08 72.36 -43.20
CA GLU A 62 24.60 73.64 -42.73
C GLU A 62 24.55 74.73 -43.83
N ASN A 63 24.19 74.37 -45.05
CA ASN A 63 24.04 75.34 -46.13
C ASN A 63 25.13 76.34 -46.32
N GLU A 64 26.37 75.96 -46.03
CA GLU A 64 27.57 76.80 -46.19
C GLU A 64 28.44 76.36 -47.36
N THR A 65 28.61 77.22 -48.33
CA THR A 65 29.54 77.04 -49.43
C THR A 65 30.63 78.08 -49.33
N GLY A 66 31.84 77.62 -49.00
CA GLY A 66 33.00 78.51 -48.89
C GLY A 66 33.73 78.71 -50.23
N PHE A 67 33.97 79.88 -50.59
CA PHE A 67 34.83 80.24 -51.71
C PHE A 67 36.15 80.80 -51.20
N GLU A 68 37.23 80.40 -51.86
CA GLU A 68 38.56 80.75 -51.42
C GLU A 68 39.26 81.69 -52.35
N LYS A 69 39.91 82.65 -51.81
CA LYS A 69 40.56 83.75 -52.63
C LYS A 69 42.05 83.46 -52.88
N ALA A 70 42.74 82.74 -52.08
CA ALA A 70 44.14 82.42 -52.25
C ALA A 70 44.50 80.97 -51.94
N LYS A 71 45.35 80.38 -52.72
CA LYS A 71 45.88 79.00 -52.58
C LYS A 71 47.39 79.08 -52.64
N ALA A 72 48.09 78.71 -51.58
CA ALA A 72 49.57 78.71 -51.52
C ALA A 72 50.08 77.24 -51.54
N LYS A 73 51.04 76.87 -52.30
CA LYS A 73 51.78 75.63 -52.25
C LYS A 73 52.93 75.77 -51.23
N VAL A 74 52.90 75.14 -50.12
CA VAL A 74 53.89 75.10 -49.08
C VAL A 74 54.51 73.69 -49.04
N ASN A 75 55.76 73.55 -49.47
CA ASN A 75 56.33 72.27 -49.91
C ASN A 75 55.42 71.59 -50.91
N ASP A 76 54.75 70.56 -50.56
CA ASP A 76 53.75 69.88 -51.43
C ASP A 76 52.28 70.13 -51.00
N MET A 77 52.06 70.87 -49.94
CA MET A 77 50.72 71.29 -49.46
C MET A 77 50.21 72.54 -50.22
N LEU A 78 48.99 72.53 -50.58
CA LEU A 78 48.27 73.70 -51.13
C LEU A 78 47.41 74.30 -49.96
N ILE A 79 47.72 75.59 -49.64
CA ILE A 79 46.94 76.29 -48.63
C ILE A 79 46.27 77.49 -49.29
N SER A 80 45.01 77.68 -49.12
CA SER A 80 44.26 78.85 -49.60
C SER A 80 43.55 79.54 -48.42
N GLY A 81 43.36 80.88 -48.61
CA GLY A 81 42.59 81.68 -47.65
C GLY A 81 42.28 83.08 -48.21
N ASP A 82 41.33 83.75 -47.60
CA ASP A 82 40.99 85.12 -48.04
C ASP A 82 42.12 86.12 -47.80
N ASN A 83 42.90 85.94 -46.76
CA ASN A 83 44.01 86.74 -46.37
C ASN A 83 45.25 85.88 -46.08
N VAL A 84 46.28 85.98 -46.85
CA VAL A 84 47.57 85.26 -46.65
C VAL A 84 48.63 86.26 -46.32
N PHE A 85 49.37 86.11 -45.21
CA PHE A 85 50.47 86.91 -44.73
C PHE A 85 51.75 86.05 -44.69
N ILE A 86 52.83 86.60 -45.11
CA ILE A 86 54.14 86.06 -45.00
C ILE A 86 55.04 86.96 -44.21
N ASP A 87 55.68 86.53 -43.14
CA ASP A 87 56.65 87.27 -42.34
C ASP A 87 58.04 87.31 -42.93
N LYS A 88 58.93 88.14 -42.29
CA LYS A 88 60.30 88.37 -42.73
C LYS A 88 61.15 87.12 -42.74
N VAL A 89 60.81 86.10 -42.03
CA VAL A 89 61.50 84.80 -41.98
C VAL A 89 60.86 83.74 -42.83
N ARG A 90 59.91 84.14 -43.68
CA ARG A 90 59.10 83.27 -44.55
C ARG A 90 58.15 82.39 -43.86
N ASN A 91 57.65 82.79 -42.69
CA ASN A 91 56.48 82.18 -42.10
C ASN A 91 55.24 82.78 -42.78
N LEU A 92 54.17 81.88 -42.88
CA LEU A 92 52.92 82.34 -43.46
C LEU A 92 51.87 82.42 -42.34
N ALA A 93 51.14 83.54 -42.24
CA ALA A 93 50.00 83.74 -41.47
C ALA A 93 48.77 83.91 -42.41
N LEU A 94 47.83 83.04 -42.38
CA LEU A 94 46.65 83.12 -43.22
C LEU A 94 45.50 83.39 -42.33
N LYS A 95 44.57 84.21 -42.77
CA LYS A 95 43.36 84.55 -42.00
C LYS A 95 42.15 84.53 -42.92
N ASN A 96 41.05 84.12 -42.37
CA ASN A 96 39.74 84.01 -42.96
C ASN A 96 39.61 82.93 -44.07
N ASN A 97 38.69 82.09 -43.98
CA ASN A 97 38.32 81.04 -44.94
C ASN A 97 39.53 80.19 -45.45
N ILE A 98 40.36 79.78 -44.55
CA ILE A 98 41.57 79.01 -44.94
C ILE A 98 41.19 77.61 -45.30
N LEU A 99 41.75 77.17 -46.42
CA LEU A 99 41.71 75.78 -46.90
C LEU A 99 43.10 75.28 -47.16
N GLY A 100 43.62 74.27 -46.47
CA GLY A 100 44.84 73.54 -46.75
C GLY A 100 44.55 72.19 -47.36
N ILE A 101 45.43 71.81 -48.41
CA ILE A 101 45.32 70.49 -49.00
C ILE A 101 46.71 69.90 -49.02
N SER A 102 46.95 68.80 -48.30
CA SER A 102 48.20 68.07 -48.23
C SER A 102 48.34 67.03 -49.30
N PRO A 103 49.57 66.64 -49.69
CA PRO A 103 49.79 65.52 -50.63
C PRO A 103 49.35 64.21 -50.15
N ASN A 104 49.10 64.08 -48.85
CA ASN A 104 48.69 62.84 -48.23
C ASN A 104 47.11 62.71 -48.15
N GLY A 105 46.37 63.53 -48.96
CA GLY A 105 44.89 63.47 -49.04
C GLY A 105 44.17 64.24 -47.95
N TRP A 106 44.87 64.91 -47.08
CA TRP A 106 44.26 65.81 -46.09
C TRP A 106 43.85 67.13 -46.61
N SER A 107 42.73 67.61 -46.27
CA SER A 107 42.36 69.00 -46.42
C SER A 107 41.91 69.56 -45.03
N PHE A 108 42.26 70.83 -44.76
CA PHE A 108 41.77 71.49 -43.57
C PHE A 108 41.15 72.84 -43.82
N LYS A 109 40.25 73.28 -42.95
CA LYS A 109 39.67 74.61 -42.90
C LYS A 109 39.98 75.27 -41.60
N ALA A 110 40.32 76.57 -41.61
CA ALA A 110 40.58 77.37 -40.42
C ALA A 110 40.30 78.90 -40.70
N GLU A 111 40.05 79.60 -39.60
CA GLU A 111 39.95 81.09 -39.71
C GLU A 111 41.32 81.77 -39.68
N SER A 112 42.35 81.21 -39.01
CA SER A 112 43.72 81.67 -39.06
C SER A 112 44.67 80.51 -38.95
N VAL A 113 45.79 80.65 -39.69
CA VAL A 113 46.88 79.67 -39.72
C VAL A 113 48.18 80.38 -39.72
N ASP A 114 49.07 79.94 -38.87
CA ASP A 114 50.48 80.38 -38.90
C ASP A 114 51.38 79.21 -39.40
N TYR A 115 52.12 79.39 -40.44
CA TYR A 115 53.12 78.49 -40.92
C TYR A 115 54.50 78.91 -40.60
N ASN A 116 55.26 78.12 -39.85
CA ASN A 116 56.67 78.39 -39.57
C ASN A 116 57.51 77.58 -40.55
N LYS A 117 58.17 78.22 -41.46
CA LYS A 117 58.98 77.59 -42.51
C LYS A 117 60.22 76.88 -41.98
N LEU A 118 60.90 77.39 -40.93
CA LEU A 118 62.10 76.80 -40.37
C LEU A 118 61.83 75.43 -39.65
N LYS A 119 60.64 75.31 -39.06
CA LYS A 119 60.21 74.10 -38.33
C LYS A 119 59.33 73.20 -39.20
N ASP A 120 58.92 73.67 -40.38
CA ASP A 120 57.89 73.08 -41.17
C ASP A 120 56.64 72.81 -40.35
N GLU A 121 56.19 73.86 -39.60
CA GLU A 121 55.09 73.75 -38.62
C GLU A 121 53.92 74.66 -38.99
N ILE A 122 52.78 74.12 -39.11
CA ILE A 122 51.52 74.82 -39.38
C ILE A 122 50.68 74.85 -38.07
N LYS A 123 50.30 76.03 -37.57
CA LYS A 123 49.54 76.21 -36.40
C LYS A 123 48.27 77.06 -36.62
N SER A 124 47.22 76.69 -35.90
CA SER A 124 46.00 77.49 -35.80
C SER A 124 45.53 77.51 -34.37
N THR A 125 44.98 78.63 -33.89
CA THR A 125 44.35 78.80 -32.58
C THR A 125 42.89 79.24 -32.70
N THR A 126 42.33 79.23 -33.88
CA THR A 126 41.01 79.79 -34.18
C THR A 126 40.01 78.69 -34.59
N GLY A 127 40.27 77.48 -34.28
CA GLY A 127 39.49 76.32 -34.67
C GLY A 127 39.82 75.80 -36.08
N VAL A 128 40.06 74.54 -36.20
CA VAL A 128 40.39 73.89 -37.47
C VAL A 128 39.47 72.66 -37.67
N THR A 129 39.08 72.48 -38.93
CA THR A 129 38.48 71.20 -39.38
C THR A 129 39.30 70.63 -40.46
N ALA A 130 39.90 69.45 -40.25
CA ALA A 130 40.67 68.71 -41.19
C ALA A 130 39.89 67.44 -41.63
N ILE A 131 39.98 67.12 -42.92
CA ILE A 131 39.24 66.04 -43.53
C ILE A 131 40.20 65.26 -44.47
N ASN A 132 40.16 63.91 -44.34
CA ASN A 132 40.73 63.01 -45.28
C ASN A 132 39.60 62.10 -45.84
N GLU A 133 39.29 62.36 -47.12
CA GLU A 133 38.13 61.63 -47.74
C GLU A 133 38.47 60.21 -48.09
N GLU A 134 39.72 59.90 -48.42
CA GLU A 134 40.12 58.56 -48.68
C GLU A 134 40.03 57.65 -47.46
N GLN A 135 40.33 58.23 -46.29
CA GLN A 135 40.19 57.55 -45.04
C GLN A 135 38.79 57.68 -44.37
N GLY A 136 37.98 58.53 -44.95
CA GLY A 136 36.63 58.82 -44.46
C GLY A 136 36.61 59.42 -43.05
N ILE A 137 37.61 60.22 -42.68
CA ILE A 137 37.75 60.88 -41.38
C ILE A 137 37.72 62.37 -41.43
N LYS A 138 37.07 62.96 -40.43
CA LYS A 138 37.11 64.39 -40.22
C LYS A 138 37.56 64.64 -38.77
N ILE A 139 38.52 65.52 -38.60
CA ILE A 139 39.08 65.95 -37.32
C ILE A 139 38.91 67.44 -37.14
N SER A 140 38.49 67.91 -36.03
CA SER A 140 38.39 69.38 -35.68
C SER A 140 38.86 69.68 -34.28
N GLY A 141 39.25 70.90 -33.99
CA GLY A 141 39.61 71.35 -32.64
C GLY A 141 39.96 72.83 -32.65
N GLN A 142 40.16 73.47 -31.48
CA GLN A 142 40.41 74.88 -31.35
C GLN A 142 41.88 75.24 -31.73
N ASN A 143 42.86 74.46 -31.21
CA ASN A 143 44.29 74.61 -31.53
C ASN A 143 44.75 73.47 -32.41
N PHE A 144 45.46 73.80 -33.41
CA PHE A 144 45.95 72.87 -34.46
C PHE A 144 47.42 73.04 -34.71
N THR A 145 48.16 71.96 -34.79
CA THR A 145 49.57 71.95 -35.19
C THR A 145 49.76 70.74 -36.09
N THR A 146 50.53 71.04 -37.25
CA THR A 146 50.89 69.96 -38.19
C THR A 146 52.10 70.46 -38.98
N ASP A 147 52.67 69.56 -39.82
CA ASP A 147 53.69 69.94 -40.85
C ASP A 147 53.03 70.16 -42.23
N SER A 148 53.84 70.63 -43.26
CA SER A 148 53.31 70.82 -44.60
C SER A 148 52.86 69.57 -45.35
N LYS A 149 53.17 68.37 -44.88
CA LYS A 149 52.69 67.08 -45.39
C LYS A 149 51.46 66.59 -44.63
N MET A 150 51.16 67.27 -43.51
CA MET A 150 50.18 66.66 -42.54
C MET A 150 50.57 65.28 -42.15
N SER A 151 51.90 65.03 -41.98
CA SER A 151 52.40 63.75 -41.54
C SER A 151 52.06 63.49 -40.10
N TYR A 152 51.74 64.47 -39.34
CA TYR A 152 51.10 64.45 -38.03
C TYR A 152 50.11 65.62 -37.90
N ILE A 153 49.10 65.41 -37.06
CA ILE A 153 48.14 66.47 -36.67
C ILE A 153 48.03 66.44 -35.17
N GLU A 154 48.26 67.56 -34.51
CA GLU A 154 48.00 67.76 -33.08
C GLU A 154 46.89 68.80 -32.95
N LEU A 155 45.87 68.45 -32.18
CA LEU A 155 44.67 69.29 -31.85
C LEU A 155 44.53 69.34 -30.36
N THR A 156 44.20 70.54 -29.80
CA THR A 156 43.83 70.69 -28.41
C THR A 156 42.56 71.53 -28.24
N GLN A 157 41.81 71.37 -27.20
CA GLN A 157 40.52 71.97 -26.89
C GLN A 157 39.45 71.68 -27.96
N ASP A 158 38.38 71.17 -27.52
CA ASP A 158 37.18 70.83 -28.30
C ASP A 158 37.55 69.95 -29.53
N VAL A 159 38.42 69.01 -29.31
CA VAL A 159 38.83 68.12 -30.41
C VAL A 159 37.68 67.17 -30.71
N VAL A 160 37.32 67.09 -31.99
CA VAL A 160 36.31 66.19 -32.52
C VAL A 160 36.89 65.40 -33.69
N LEU A 161 36.81 64.06 -33.61
CA LEU A 161 37.05 63.16 -34.70
C LEU A 161 35.74 62.52 -35.15
N GLU A 162 35.43 62.60 -36.41
CA GLU A 162 34.20 62.08 -37.00
C GLU A 162 34.52 61.17 -38.21
N ASN A 163 33.83 60.04 -38.30
CA ASN A 163 33.72 59.20 -39.47
C ASN A 163 32.23 58.84 -39.69
N GLU A 164 31.98 57.94 -40.64
CA GLU A 164 30.62 57.43 -40.94
C GLU A 164 29.92 56.75 -39.73
N SER A 165 30.73 56.14 -38.85
CA SER A 165 30.26 55.30 -37.77
C SER A 165 30.25 55.95 -36.39
N VAL A 166 31.22 56.84 -36.10
CA VAL A 166 31.39 57.47 -34.78
C VAL A 166 31.80 58.94 -34.84
N ALA A 167 31.40 59.70 -33.82
CA ALA A 167 31.97 60.96 -33.46
C ALA A 167 32.69 60.81 -32.09
N LEU A 168 33.93 61.18 -32.03
CA LEU A 168 34.77 61.22 -30.84
C LEU A 168 35.09 62.66 -30.46
N LYS A 169 34.82 63.02 -29.22
CA LYS A 169 35.21 64.38 -28.72
C LYS A 169 36.18 64.20 -27.56
N GLY A 170 37.20 65.09 -27.46
CA GLY A 170 38.20 65.02 -26.43
C GLY A 170 38.94 66.37 -26.27
N ASP A 171 39.80 66.47 -25.25
CA ASP A 171 40.55 67.70 -25.01
C ASP A 171 41.84 67.81 -25.88
N LYS A 172 42.36 66.64 -26.22
CA LYS A 172 43.56 66.55 -27.07
C LYS A 172 43.44 65.43 -28.10
N GLY A 173 43.89 65.66 -29.32
CA GLY A 173 43.99 64.67 -30.42
C GLY A 173 45.35 64.76 -31.12
N GLU A 174 45.95 63.59 -31.38
CA GLU A 174 47.18 63.48 -32.13
C GLU A 174 46.92 62.44 -33.24
N TYR A 175 47.28 62.87 -34.49
CA TYR A 175 47.20 61.96 -35.65
C TYR A 175 48.60 61.77 -36.24
N ASP A 176 48.95 60.57 -36.60
CA ASP A 176 50.17 60.21 -37.26
C ASP A 176 49.86 59.59 -38.63
N ASP A 177 50.29 60.21 -39.73
CA ASP A 177 49.99 59.82 -41.08
C ASP A 177 50.69 58.50 -41.49
N LEU A 178 51.88 58.20 -40.92
CA LEU A 178 52.57 56.96 -41.21
C LEU A 178 51.85 55.76 -40.70
N THR A 179 51.38 55.87 -39.52
CA THR A 179 50.63 54.75 -38.81
C THR A 179 49.14 54.83 -39.04
N LYS A 180 48.62 55.94 -39.58
CA LYS A 180 47.19 56.22 -39.74
C LYS A 180 46.43 56.17 -38.38
N ILE A 181 47.08 56.56 -37.32
CA ILE A 181 46.55 56.50 -35.99
C ILE A 181 46.22 57.86 -35.46
N VAL A 182 44.96 58.02 -34.93
CA VAL A 182 44.57 59.11 -34.08
C VAL A 182 44.59 58.68 -32.64
N VAL A 183 45.24 59.43 -31.79
CA VAL A 183 45.12 59.22 -30.29
C VAL A 183 44.37 60.42 -29.69
N LEU A 184 43.26 60.19 -29.08
CA LEU A 184 42.52 61.18 -28.27
C LEU A 184 42.89 61.00 -26.83
N SER A 185 42.97 62.11 -26.09
CA SER A 185 43.29 62.09 -24.66
C SER A 185 42.41 63.06 -23.88
N ASN A 186 42.05 62.67 -22.66
CA ASN A 186 41.26 63.38 -21.67
C ASN A 186 39.83 63.76 -22.13
N ASN A 187 38.90 63.49 -21.24
CA ASN A 187 37.46 63.75 -21.36
C ASN A 187 36.87 63.33 -22.71
N ILE A 188 37.27 62.18 -23.18
CA ILE A 188 36.81 61.69 -24.46
C ILE A 188 35.36 61.16 -24.33
N THR A 189 34.52 61.65 -25.22
CA THR A 189 33.16 61.14 -25.42
C THR A 189 33.03 60.52 -26.82
N LEU A 190 32.38 59.39 -26.88
CA LEU A 190 32.01 58.68 -28.12
C LEU A 190 30.52 58.83 -28.35
N GLU A 191 30.12 59.17 -29.55
CA GLU A 191 28.76 59.19 -30.04
C GLU A 191 28.66 58.31 -31.29
N GLY A 192 27.87 57.24 -31.28
CA GLY A 192 27.66 56.40 -32.45
C GLY A 192 26.77 57.05 -33.49
N ARG A 193 27.13 56.87 -34.83
CA ARG A 193 26.38 57.42 -35.96
C ARG A 193 26.01 56.31 -36.94
N GLY A 194 24.81 56.27 -37.44
CA GLY A 194 24.35 55.27 -38.46
C GLY A 194 23.59 54.06 -37.89
N GLU A 195 23.06 53.29 -38.85
CA GLU A 195 22.09 52.26 -38.55
C GLU A 195 22.69 50.98 -37.89
N ASN A 196 23.99 50.72 -38.01
CA ASN A 196 24.60 49.50 -37.47
C ASN A 196 25.83 49.77 -36.59
N VAL A 197 25.78 50.84 -35.78
CA VAL A 197 26.95 51.18 -34.96
C VAL A 197 27.04 50.27 -33.78
N GLY A 198 28.13 49.53 -33.66
CA GLY A 198 28.39 48.65 -32.54
C GLY A 198 28.52 49.41 -31.23
N LEU A 199 29.29 50.51 -31.21
CA LEU A 199 29.46 51.41 -30.06
C LEU A 199 28.59 52.63 -30.26
N VAL A 200 27.72 52.99 -29.30
CA VAL A 200 26.72 54.05 -29.43
C VAL A 200 27.09 55.31 -28.67
N ASP A 201 27.56 55.18 -27.46
CA ASP A 201 28.04 56.26 -26.61
C ASP A 201 29.20 55.75 -25.73
N GLY A 202 29.96 56.64 -25.15
CA GLY A 202 30.99 56.22 -24.22
C GLY A 202 31.86 57.39 -23.76
N HIS A 203 32.57 57.14 -22.65
CA HIS A 203 33.57 58.08 -22.07
C HIS A 203 34.87 57.32 -21.92
N PHE A 204 35.94 57.97 -22.36
CA PHE A 204 37.28 57.39 -22.37
C PHE A 204 38.28 58.39 -21.81
N LYS A 205 39.36 57.92 -21.25
CA LYS A 205 40.45 58.74 -20.85
C LYS A 205 41.52 58.86 -21.95
N THR A 206 41.80 57.76 -22.62
CA THR A 206 42.66 57.68 -23.79
C THR A 206 42.04 56.71 -24.80
N LEU A 207 41.97 57.18 -26.05
CA LEU A 207 41.39 56.42 -27.15
C LEU A 207 42.28 56.48 -28.38
N ARG A 208 42.54 55.42 -29.00
CA ARG A 208 43.33 55.26 -30.23
C ARG A 208 42.39 54.79 -31.35
N TYR A 209 42.38 55.47 -32.40
CA TYR A 209 41.65 55.12 -33.63
C TYR A 209 42.65 54.99 -34.82
N ASN A 210 42.69 53.84 -35.47
CA ASN A 210 43.41 53.63 -36.71
C ASN A 210 42.45 53.72 -37.90
N SER A 211 42.59 54.76 -38.71
CA SER A 211 41.64 55.06 -39.79
C SER A 211 41.74 54.11 -40.97
N ASP A 212 42.91 53.51 -41.22
CA ASP A 212 43.13 52.54 -42.29
C ASP A 212 42.51 51.15 -41.93
N SER A 213 42.82 50.66 -40.77
CA SER A 213 42.31 49.40 -40.34
C SER A 213 40.93 49.49 -39.67
N ARG A 214 40.42 50.75 -39.47
CA ARG A 214 39.17 51.06 -38.76
C ARG A 214 39.11 50.44 -37.38
N ILE A 215 40.24 50.47 -36.64
CA ILE A 215 40.38 49.90 -35.30
C ILE A 215 40.37 50.99 -34.24
N LEU A 216 39.49 50.84 -33.25
CA LEU A 216 39.39 51.68 -32.08
C LEU A 216 39.93 50.93 -30.86
N GLU A 217 40.84 51.52 -30.10
CA GLU A 217 41.47 50.92 -28.93
C GLU A 217 41.51 51.88 -27.76
N ALA A 218 41.24 51.33 -26.56
CA ALA A 218 41.44 52.03 -25.31
C ALA A 218 42.17 51.13 -24.31
N TRP A 219 43.02 51.70 -23.42
CA TRP A 219 43.84 50.96 -22.45
C TRP A 219 43.82 51.57 -21.05
N GLU A 220 42.93 52.50 -20.82
CA GLU A 220 42.63 53.13 -19.54
C GLU A 220 41.14 52.95 -19.25
N PRO A 221 40.66 53.13 -18.00
CA PRO A 221 39.26 52.95 -17.67
C PRO A 221 38.36 53.77 -18.60
N PHE A 222 37.34 53.08 -19.10
CA PHE A 222 36.29 53.64 -19.97
C PHE A 222 34.91 53.09 -19.63
N ASP A 223 33.88 53.80 -20.04
CA ASP A 223 32.53 53.33 -20.17
C ASP A 223 32.01 53.57 -21.57
N THR A 224 31.19 52.64 -22.06
CA THR A 224 30.57 52.74 -23.39
C THR A 224 29.34 51.87 -23.47
N THR A 225 28.52 52.12 -24.48
CA THR A 225 27.38 51.30 -24.83
C THR A 225 27.64 50.55 -26.12
N TYR A 226 27.67 49.21 -26.05
CA TYR A 226 27.78 48.34 -27.24
C TYR A 226 26.46 47.68 -27.52
N LYS A 227 25.83 47.99 -28.68
CA LYS A 227 24.51 47.47 -29.07
C LYS A 227 23.49 47.52 -27.94
N GLY A 228 23.47 48.65 -27.22
CA GLY A 228 22.57 48.91 -26.11
C GLY A 228 23.03 48.42 -24.74
N VAL A 229 24.18 47.74 -24.62
CA VAL A 229 24.75 47.26 -23.35
C VAL A 229 25.76 48.27 -22.82
N LYS A 230 25.63 48.73 -21.57
CA LYS A 230 26.65 49.53 -20.92
C LYS A 230 27.84 48.65 -20.53
N LEU A 231 29.03 49.06 -20.95
CA LEU A 231 30.29 48.37 -20.71
C LEU A 231 31.24 49.34 -20.02
N SER A 232 31.85 48.91 -18.94
CA SER A 232 33.00 49.60 -18.34
C SER A 232 34.16 48.64 -18.24
N ALA A 233 35.36 49.09 -18.59
CA ALA A 233 36.57 48.25 -18.57
C ALA A 233 37.82 49.11 -18.66
N GLU A 234 38.99 48.48 -18.74
CA GLU A 234 40.28 49.18 -18.92
C GLU A 234 40.93 48.93 -20.25
N SER A 235 40.42 47.98 -21.06
CA SER A 235 40.99 47.72 -22.39
C SER A 235 39.89 47.44 -23.40
N LEU A 236 39.91 48.17 -24.50
CA LEU A 236 39.00 48.01 -25.63
C LEU A 236 39.81 47.83 -26.92
N TYR A 237 39.37 46.90 -27.71
CA TYR A 237 39.69 46.79 -29.13
C TYR A 237 38.38 46.61 -29.89
N PHE A 238 38.11 47.48 -30.81
CA PHE A 238 36.93 47.43 -31.67
C PHE A 238 37.32 47.71 -33.13
N LYS A 239 36.93 46.77 -34.02
CA LYS A 239 37.16 46.94 -35.47
C LYS A 239 35.80 47.19 -36.14
N GLU A 240 35.61 48.38 -36.68
CA GLU A 240 34.30 48.83 -37.21
C GLU A 240 33.81 47.95 -38.37
N ASP A 241 34.64 47.68 -39.38
CA ASP A 241 34.24 46.95 -40.61
C ASP A 241 33.66 45.57 -40.35
N THR A 242 34.16 44.91 -39.35
CA THR A 242 33.80 43.53 -39.01
C THR A 242 33.05 43.45 -37.69
N GLU A 243 32.94 44.57 -36.97
CA GLU A 243 32.47 44.61 -35.59
C GLU A 243 33.25 43.65 -34.66
N ALA A 244 34.52 43.36 -34.96
CA ALA A 244 35.34 42.60 -34.03
C ALA A 244 35.54 43.38 -32.75
N LEU A 245 35.20 42.80 -31.60
CA LEU A 245 35.26 43.44 -30.29
C LEU A 245 36.10 42.60 -29.34
N LYS A 246 37.02 43.26 -28.63
CA LYS A 246 37.68 42.70 -27.45
C LYS A 246 37.67 43.72 -26.34
N VAL A 247 37.11 43.31 -25.21
CA VAL A 247 37.06 44.15 -23.98
C VAL A 247 37.68 43.34 -22.86
N SER A 248 38.59 43.89 -22.12
CA SER A 248 39.27 43.16 -21.05
C SER A 248 39.72 44.06 -19.92
N LYS A 249 40.10 43.44 -18.82
CA LYS A 249 40.51 44.05 -17.55
C LYS A 249 39.36 44.79 -16.87
N ASN A 250 38.94 44.26 -15.73
CA ASN A 250 37.89 44.81 -14.90
C ASN A 250 36.58 45.08 -15.66
N VAL A 251 36.17 44.18 -16.54
CA VAL A 251 35.00 44.38 -17.39
C VAL A 251 33.73 44.30 -16.53
N VAL A 252 32.95 45.37 -16.59
CA VAL A 252 31.64 45.47 -15.95
C VAL A 252 30.59 45.69 -17.03
N ILE A 253 29.57 44.89 -17.03
CA ILE A 253 28.41 44.99 -17.90
C ILE A 253 27.22 45.42 -17.03
N GLU A 254 26.54 46.51 -17.36
CA GLU A 254 25.37 46.96 -16.61
C GLU A 254 24.12 46.94 -17.47
N ALA A 255 23.04 46.32 -16.94
CA ALA A 255 21.74 46.36 -17.55
C ALA A 255 20.62 46.01 -16.56
N ASN A 256 19.48 46.71 -16.66
CA ASN A 256 18.30 46.47 -15.83
C ASN A 256 18.60 46.34 -14.32
N GLY A 257 19.55 47.10 -13.82
CA GLY A 257 19.95 47.04 -12.42
C GLY A 257 20.99 45.98 -12.06
N PHE A 258 21.37 45.10 -13.00
CA PHE A 258 22.44 44.14 -12.81
C PHE A 258 23.80 44.71 -13.15
N LYS A 259 24.77 44.40 -12.30
CA LYS A 259 26.18 44.54 -12.58
C LYS A 259 26.84 43.19 -12.77
N ILE A 260 27.41 42.94 -13.95
CA ILE A 260 28.06 41.68 -14.29
C ILE A 260 29.57 41.95 -14.46
N TYR A 261 30.36 41.28 -13.67
CA TYR A 261 31.80 41.33 -13.69
C TYR A 261 32.34 40.13 -14.46
N VAL A 262 33.24 40.41 -15.47
CA VAL A 262 33.85 39.36 -16.29
C VAL A 262 35.31 39.76 -16.56
N ASP A 263 36.13 38.77 -16.93
CA ASP A 263 37.53 39.08 -17.25
C ASP A 263 37.69 39.70 -18.63
N ARG A 264 36.88 39.26 -19.60
CA ARG A 264 36.92 39.72 -20.98
C ARG A 264 35.65 39.43 -21.75
N LEU A 265 35.44 40.26 -22.81
CA LEU A 265 34.48 40.06 -23.87
C LEU A 265 35.22 40.01 -25.22
N ASP A 266 34.96 38.96 -26.00
CA ASP A 266 35.56 38.76 -27.30
C ASP A 266 34.48 38.49 -28.35
N LYS A 267 34.47 39.27 -29.46
CA LYS A 267 33.66 38.98 -30.64
C LYS A 267 34.60 38.94 -31.85
N ALA A 268 34.67 37.80 -32.51
CA ALA A 268 35.41 37.72 -33.78
C ALA A 268 34.69 38.51 -34.88
N GLY A 269 35.43 39.05 -35.80
CA GLY A 269 34.87 39.82 -36.92
C GLY A 269 33.85 38.97 -37.71
N ASN A 270 32.76 39.60 -38.12
CA ASN A 270 31.64 38.95 -38.85
C ASN A 270 31.03 37.76 -38.12
N SER A 271 31.33 37.56 -36.87
CA SER A 271 30.69 36.54 -36.00
C SER A 271 29.47 37.11 -35.33
N ASN A 272 28.44 36.28 -35.22
CA ASN A 272 27.28 36.65 -34.39
C ASN A 272 27.46 36.22 -32.92
N ILE A 273 28.69 35.70 -32.59
CA ILE A 273 28.96 35.20 -31.23
C ILE A 273 29.86 36.16 -30.46
N LEU A 274 29.34 36.68 -29.35
CA LEU A 274 30.07 37.43 -28.33
C LEU A 274 30.52 36.44 -27.24
N LYS A 275 31.79 36.18 -27.13
CA LYS A 275 32.39 35.29 -26.11
C LYS A 275 32.65 36.07 -24.83
N ILE A 276 32.20 35.55 -23.73
CA ILE A 276 32.40 36.07 -22.38
C ILE A 276 33.44 35.18 -21.70
N GLY A 277 34.61 35.69 -21.46
CA GLY A 277 35.76 34.95 -20.93
C GLY A 277 36.08 35.27 -19.50
N GLY A 278 36.58 34.24 -18.80
CA GLY A 278 36.88 34.34 -17.37
C GLY A 278 35.67 34.13 -16.47
N LYS A 279 35.89 34.32 -15.19
CA LYS A 279 34.78 34.15 -14.20
C LYS A 279 33.72 35.22 -14.39
N ILE A 280 32.48 34.77 -14.53
CA ILE A 280 31.33 35.66 -14.61
C ILE A 280 30.73 35.78 -13.19
N LYS A 281 30.54 37.02 -12.73
CA LYS A 281 29.80 37.31 -11.48
C LYS A 281 28.82 38.43 -11.76
N GLY A 282 27.55 38.17 -11.42
CA GLY A 282 26.48 39.15 -11.59
C GLY A 282 25.67 39.34 -10.32
N SER A 283 25.25 40.60 -10.07
CA SER A 283 24.33 40.90 -8.96
C SER A 283 23.53 42.16 -9.22
N ASP A 284 22.28 42.17 -8.73
CA ASP A 284 21.42 43.38 -8.64
C ASP A 284 21.17 43.82 -7.20
N GLY A 285 21.89 43.24 -6.23
CA GLY A 285 21.68 43.43 -4.79
C GLY A 285 20.67 42.47 -4.17
N THR A 286 19.78 41.86 -4.96
CA THR A 286 18.80 40.86 -4.51
C THR A 286 19.24 39.46 -4.94
N TYR A 287 19.74 39.34 -6.15
CA TYR A 287 20.20 38.10 -6.76
C TYR A 287 21.65 38.17 -7.15
N SER A 288 22.35 37.10 -7.03
CA SER A 288 23.73 36.93 -7.47
C SER A 288 23.91 35.64 -8.24
N PHE A 289 24.81 35.67 -9.24
CA PHE A 289 25.19 34.47 -9.98
C PHE A 289 26.64 34.43 -10.35
N GLU A 290 27.18 33.26 -10.58
CA GLU A 290 28.57 33.01 -10.99
C GLU A 290 28.62 31.98 -12.12
N GLY A 291 29.64 32.06 -12.98
CA GLY A 291 29.95 31.06 -14.00
C GLY A 291 31.40 31.25 -14.48
N ASP A 292 31.94 30.28 -15.23
CA ASP A 292 33.35 30.33 -15.61
C ASP A 292 33.55 31.04 -16.95
N LYS A 293 32.64 30.91 -17.90
CA LYS A 293 32.66 31.55 -19.21
C LYS A 293 31.30 31.53 -19.87
N GLY A 294 31.11 32.34 -20.91
CA GLY A 294 29.84 32.39 -21.62
C GLY A 294 30.00 32.83 -23.08
N GLU A 295 28.91 32.77 -23.80
CA GLU A 295 28.78 33.30 -25.14
C GLU A 295 27.33 33.75 -25.39
N TYR A 296 27.22 34.81 -26.19
CA TYR A 296 25.92 35.34 -26.62
C TYR A 296 25.90 35.41 -28.15
N ASN A 297 24.91 34.76 -28.74
CA ASN A 297 24.65 34.85 -30.17
C ASN A 297 23.70 36.03 -30.42
N THR A 298 24.17 37.07 -31.08
CA THR A 298 23.43 38.30 -31.32
C THR A 298 22.34 38.17 -32.37
N GLU A 299 22.39 37.17 -33.24
CA GLU A 299 21.38 36.87 -34.27
C GLU A 299 20.24 36.04 -33.69
N SER A 300 20.56 34.85 -33.15
CA SER A 300 19.57 33.96 -32.52
C SER A 300 19.09 34.47 -31.18
N LYS A 301 19.73 35.48 -30.57
CA LYS A 301 19.42 36.04 -29.26
C LYS A 301 19.56 35.01 -28.14
N VAL A 302 20.47 34.07 -28.24
CA VAL A 302 20.73 33.01 -27.28
C VAL A 302 22.00 33.28 -26.48
N LEU A 303 21.86 33.30 -25.13
CA LEU A 303 22.95 33.34 -24.18
C LEU A 303 23.30 31.95 -23.71
N THR A 304 24.57 31.57 -23.72
CA THR A 304 25.10 30.38 -23.08
C THR A 304 26.13 30.75 -22.03
N ILE A 305 26.00 30.25 -20.81
CA ILE A 305 27.00 30.33 -19.74
C ILE A 305 27.46 28.90 -19.41
N LEU A 306 28.74 28.73 -19.21
CA LEU A 306 29.37 27.43 -19.01
C LEU A 306 30.27 27.43 -17.77
N GLY A 307 30.25 26.28 -17.09
CA GLY A 307 31.14 25.93 -15.97
C GLY A 307 30.72 26.51 -14.63
N ASN A 308 30.61 25.66 -13.64
CA ASN A 308 30.42 26.00 -12.20
C ASN A 308 29.37 27.08 -11.95
N ILE A 309 28.25 27.00 -12.65
CA ILE A 309 27.15 27.98 -12.49
C ILE A 309 26.57 27.87 -11.09
N LYS A 310 26.57 28.97 -10.37
CA LYS A 310 25.95 29.13 -9.07
C LYS A 310 25.15 30.43 -9.08
N GLY A 311 23.96 30.35 -8.47
CA GLY A 311 23.14 31.53 -8.23
C GLY A 311 22.58 31.50 -6.82
N SER A 312 22.35 32.69 -6.27
CA SER A 312 21.71 32.85 -4.95
C SER A 312 20.84 34.08 -4.89
N SER A 313 19.85 34.07 -4.00
CA SER A 313 19.06 35.25 -3.65
C SER A 313 19.23 35.62 -2.20
N THR A 314 18.91 36.87 -1.85
CA THR A 314 18.86 37.32 -0.43
C THR A 314 17.80 36.58 0.39
N LYS A 315 16.87 35.87 -0.27
CA LYS A 315 15.88 35.02 0.38
C LYS A 315 16.40 33.59 0.67
N GLY A 316 17.67 33.32 0.35
CA GLY A 316 18.32 32.03 0.61
C GLY A 316 18.16 31.00 -0.49
N GLU A 317 17.56 31.33 -1.63
CA GLU A 317 17.46 30.43 -2.78
C GLU A 317 18.82 30.26 -3.46
N LYS A 318 19.13 29.05 -3.90
CA LYS A 318 20.41 28.73 -4.57
C LYS A 318 20.16 27.81 -5.78
N ILE A 319 20.93 28.09 -6.85
CA ILE A 319 21.00 27.22 -8.03
C ILE A 319 22.42 26.80 -8.31
N ALA A 320 22.60 25.62 -8.90
CA ALA A 320 23.91 25.15 -9.39
C ALA A 320 23.74 24.27 -10.64
N GLY A 321 24.68 24.40 -11.57
CA GLY A 321 24.72 23.62 -12.82
C GLY A 321 26.01 23.89 -13.57
N ASP A 322 26.17 23.30 -14.76
CA ASP A 322 27.39 23.41 -15.55
C ASP A 322 27.18 24.20 -16.86
N ARG A 323 25.95 24.22 -17.36
CA ARG A 323 25.61 24.92 -18.61
C ARG A 323 24.20 25.54 -18.50
N LEU A 324 24.16 26.85 -18.77
CA LEU A 324 22.94 27.64 -18.87
C LEU A 324 22.77 28.10 -20.33
N VAL A 325 21.59 27.89 -20.88
CA VAL A 325 21.18 28.43 -22.18
C VAL A 325 19.91 29.25 -21.99
N TYR A 326 19.90 30.45 -22.46
CA TYR A 326 18.74 31.33 -22.46
C TYR A 326 18.43 31.88 -23.84
N ASP A 327 17.27 31.52 -24.33
CA ASP A 327 16.71 32.12 -25.52
C ASP A 327 15.87 33.34 -25.12
N THR A 328 16.39 34.52 -25.52
CA THR A 328 15.75 35.79 -25.16
C THR A 328 14.47 36.08 -25.94
N ASN A 329 14.23 35.42 -27.10
CA ASN A 329 13.01 35.54 -27.88
C ASN A 329 11.86 34.76 -27.26
N SER A 330 12.09 33.47 -27.02
CA SER A 330 11.08 32.59 -26.38
C SER A 330 11.04 32.72 -24.87
N LYS A 331 11.95 33.51 -24.26
CA LYS A 331 12.09 33.66 -22.79
C LYS A 331 12.38 32.35 -22.07
N LEU A 332 12.85 31.37 -22.80
CA LEU A 332 13.13 30.01 -22.30
C LEU A 332 14.57 29.91 -21.80
N MET A 333 14.71 29.52 -20.57
CA MET A 333 15.95 29.18 -19.93
C MET A 333 16.10 27.65 -19.81
N THR A 334 17.26 27.14 -20.15
CA THR A 334 17.65 25.76 -19.92
C THR A 334 18.94 25.73 -19.11
N LEU A 335 18.89 25.12 -17.93
CA LEU A 335 20.04 24.83 -17.08
C LEU A 335 20.31 23.32 -17.12
N SER A 336 21.57 22.95 -17.43
CA SER A 336 21.97 21.54 -17.46
C SER A 336 23.29 21.34 -16.74
N GLY A 337 23.57 20.09 -16.34
CA GLY A 337 24.79 19.75 -15.65
C GLY A 337 25.23 18.30 -15.92
N ASP A 338 26.53 18.08 -16.10
CA ASP A 338 27.09 16.73 -16.25
C ASP A 338 26.88 15.90 -14.98
N LYS A 339 27.05 16.51 -13.82
CA LYS A 339 26.77 15.88 -12.54
C LYS A 339 25.29 15.97 -12.17
N ASN A 340 24.74 17.10 -11.96
CA ASN A 340 23.31 17.40 -11.78
C ASN A 340 23.11 18.91 -11.66
N VAL A 341 21.95 19.38 -12.05
CA VAL A 341 21.40 20.68 -11.69
C VAL A 341 20.78 20.59 -10.32
N LYS A 342 21.11 21.57 -9.47
CA LYS A 342 20.58 21.65 -8.10
C LYS A 342 19.91 22.99 -7.87
N TYR A 343 18.72 22.97 -7.30
CA TYR A 343 18.03 24.12 -6.76
C TYR A 343 17.67 23.89 -5.32
N SER A 344 17.91 24.87 -4.48
CA SER A 344 17.58 24.81 -3.05
C SER A 344 16.87 26.09 -2.61
N SER A 345 15.84 25.97 -1.81
CA SER A 345 15.13 27.06 -1.16
C SER A 345 14.68 26.65 0.24
N ALA A 346 14.00 27.54 0.96
CA ALA A 346 13.39 27.24 2.25
C ALA A 346 12.39 26.08 2.18
N ASP A 347 11.75 25.88 1.01
CA ASP A 347 10.70 24.89 0.85
C ASP A 347 11.22 23.55 0.34
N GLY A 348 12.47 23.47 -0.14
CA GLY A 348 13.04 22.21 -0.62
C GLY A 348 14.19 22.32 -1.60
N GLU A 349 14.60 21.16 -2.09
CA GLU A 349 15.68 20.98 -3.05
C GLU A 349 15.20 20.16 -4.26
N LEU A 350 15.49 20.66 -5.47
CA LEU A 350 15.28 19.96 -6.74
C LEU A 350 16.64 19.58 -7.32
N ILE A 351 16.78 18.33 -7.72
CA ILE A 351 17.96 17.78 -8.40
C ILE A 351 17.50 17.15 -9.70
N THR A 352 18.15 17.53 -10.81
CA THR A 352 17.83 17.01 -12.15
C THR A 352 19.05 17.10 -13.08
N LYS A 353 18.95 16.55 -14.28
CA LYS A 353 19.98 16.74 -15.33
C LYS A 353 19.76 17.99 -16.16
N VAL A 354 18.50 18.30 -16.44
CA VAL A 354 18.11 19.44 -17.26
C VAL A 354 16.88 20.11 -16.62
N PHE A 355 16.98 21.41 -16.48
CA PHE A 355 15.92 22.24 -15.94
C PHE A 355 15.59 23.35 -16.93
N ASN A 356 14.33 23.47 -17.30
CA ASN A 356 13.81 24.51 -18.21
C ASN A 356 12.87 25.42 -17.45
N TYR A 357 12.94 26.71 -17.78
CA TYR A 357 12.04 27.73 -17.26
C TYR A 357 11.69 28.76 -18.30
N ASN A 358 10.41 29.05 -18.45
CA ASN A 358 9.95 30.15 -19.26
C ASN A 358 9.48 31.32 -18.38
N SER A 359 10.11 32.48 -18.52
CA SER A 359 9.83 33.63 -17.66
C SER A 359 8.52 34.35 -18.00
N GLU A 360 8.00 34.19 -19.20
CA GLU A 360 6.76 34.79 -19.68
C GLU A 360 5.55 33.96 -19.23
N THR A 361 5.56 32.64 -19.54
CA THR A 361 4.47 31.72 -19.19
C THR A 361 4.55 31.18 -17.75
N LYS A 362 5.63 31.49 -17.01
CA LYS A 362 5.93 30.97 -15.67
C LYS A 362 5.98 29.44 -15.61
N GLU A 363 6.25 28.82 -16.74
CA GLU A 363 6.36 27.36 -16.85
C GLU A 363 7.75 26.88 -16.51
N MET A 364 7.80 25.80 -15.75
CA MET A 364 9.01 25.12 -15.35
C MET A 364 8.92 23.65 -15.74
N SER A 365 10.00 23.10 -16.26
CA SER A 365 10.08 21.68 -16.57
C SER A 365 11.47 21.10 -16.36
N THR A 366 11.52 19.78 -16.13
CA THR A 366 12.75 19.01 -16.16
C THR A 366 12.74 18.07 -17.36
N SER A 367 13.91 17.83 -17.96
CA SER A 367 14.07 16.79 -18.96
C SER A 367 14.98 15.71 -18.39
N GLY A 368 14.44 14.48 -18.27
CA GLY A 368 15.10 13.35 -17.62
C GLY A 368 14.81 13.24 -16.13
N ALA A 369 15.47 12.31 -15.47
CA ALA A 369 15.20 12.00 -14.06
C ALA A 369 15.42 13.22 -13.15
N TYR A 370 14.48 13.40 -12.22
CA TYR A 370 14.55 14.42 -11.19
C TYR A 370 14.19 13.87 -9.80
N THR A 371 14.65 14.56 -8.77
CA THR A 371 14.20 14.40 -7.40
C THR A 371 13.93 15.78 -6.81
N PHE A 372 12.79 15.93 -6.16
CA PHE A 372 12.43 17.11 -5.37
C PHE A 372 12.19 16.68 -3.92
N SER A 373 12.89 17.29 -2.99
CA SER A 373 12.72 17.06 -1.55
C SER A 373 12.42 18.38 -0.86
N GLY A 374 11.15 18.59 -0.55
CA GLY A 374 10.66 19.79 0.13
C GLY A 374 10.15 19.49 1.53
N THR A 375 9.80 20.56 2.24
CA THR A 375 9.19 20.47 3.58
C THR A 375 7.80 19.86 3.51
N LYS A 376 7.02 20.27 2.53
CA LYS A 376 5.63 19.82 2.33
C LYS A 376 5.48 18.71 1.30
N TYR A 377 6.25 18.77 0.19
CA TYR A 377 6.18 17.79 -0.88
C TYR A 377 7.52 17.11 -1.11
N GLU A 378 7.45 15.85 -1.49
CA GLU A 378 8.55 15.10 -2.06
C GLU A 378 8.10 14.53 -3.39
N SER A 379 8.96 14.58 -4.41
CA SER A 379 8.63 14.06 -5.72
C SER A 379 9.87 13.50 -6.41
N LYS A 380 9.66 12.45 -7.19
CA LYS A 380 10.67 11.85 -8.04
C LYS A 380 10.01 11.34 -9.30
N GLY A 381 10.67 11.48 -10.43
CA GLY A 381 10.13 11.01 -11.69
C GLY A 381 11.11 11.20 -12.84
N LYS A 382 10.63 10.97 -14.05
CA LYS A 382 11.41 11.11 -15.28
C LYS A 382 11.36 12.53 -15.82
N ASN A 383 10.19 13.18 -15.76
CA ASN A 383 10.01 14.57 -16.11
C ASN A 383 9.03 15.25 -15.14
N LEU A 384 9.32 16.50 -14.83
CA LEU A 384 8.45 17.41 -14.05
C LEU A 384 8.08 18.59 -14.94
N TYR A 385 6.82 18.99 -14.92
CA TYR A 385 6.32 20.24 -15.42
C TYR A 385 5.54 20.96 -14.32
N TYR A 386 5.73 22.26 -14.21
CA TYR A 386 4.98 23.11 -13.31
C TYR A 386 4.64 24.44 -13.99
N ASN A 387 3.40 24.88 -13.89
CA ASN A 387 2.98 26.21 -14.31
C ASN A 387 2.70 27.09 -13.07
N GLY A 388 3.44 28.19 -12.97
CA GLY A 388 3.38 29.06 -11.81
C GLY A 388 2.10 29.91 -11.75
N GLU A 389 1.33 30.07 -12.84
CA GLU A 389 0.07 30.80 -12.89
C GLU A 389 -1.11 29.90 -12.62
N SER A 390 -1.27 28.83 -13.39
CA SER A 390 -2.36 27.87 -13.20
C SER A 390 -2.16 26.94 -12.01
N LYS A 391 -0.94 26.88 -11.45
CA LYS A 391 -0.54 25.99 -10.34
C LYS A 391 -0.58 24.51 -10.67
N ASP A 392 -0.54 24.19 -11.95
CA ASP A 392 -0.53 22.81 -12.43
C ASP A 392 0.87 22.19 -12.34
N VAL A 393 0.94 21.01 -11.75
CA VAL A 393 2.10 20.12 -11.71
C VAL A 393 1.82 18.92 -12.59
N LYS A 394 2.77 18.54 -13.46
CA LYS A 394 2.70 17.29 -14.23
C LYS A 394 3.99 16.50 -14.03
N ILE A 395 3.86 15.22 -13.73
CA ILE A 395 4.97 14.30 -13.49
C ILE A 395 4.83 13.11 -14.42
N THR A 396 5.92 12.69 -15.03
CA THR A 396 5.96 11.49 -15.88
C THR A 396 6.79 10.41 -15.19
N GLU A 397 6.26 9.18 -15.15
CA GLU A 397 6.90 8.00 -14.57
C GLU A 397 7.52 8.30 -13.18
N GLY A 398 6.67 8.65 -12.22
CA GLY A 398 7.16 9.08 -10.92
C GLY A 398 6.14 9.04 -9.80
N TYR A 399 6.47 9.76 -8.73
CA TYR A 399 5.57 9.94 -7.59
C TYR A 399 5.58 11.37 -7.06
N LEU A 400 4.50 11.73 -6.37
CA LEU A 400 4.33 12.91 -5.55
C LEU A 400 3.89 12.46 -4.14
N LEU A 401 4.64 12.85 -3.12
CA LEU A 401 4.32 12.64 -1.71
C LEU A 401 3.98 13.97 -1.06
N ASP A 402 2.76 14.12 -0.57
CA ASP A 402 2.35 15.18 0.34
C ASP A 402 2.65 14.74 1.78
N LYS A 403 3.68 15.35 2.40
CA LYS A 403 4.15 14.99 3.75
C LYS A 403 3.20 15.42 4.86
N GLU A 404 2.42 16.48 4.64
CA GLU A 404 1.40 16.94 5.61
C GLU A 404 0.20 16.00 5.64
N LYS A 405 -0.25 15.55 4.47
CA LYS A 405 -1.34 14.59 4.33
C LYS A 405 -0.86 13.14 4.43
N LYS A 406 0.46 12.91 4.41
CA LYS A 406 1.08 11.58 4.29
C LYS A 406 0.53 10.78 3.12
N GLN A 407 0.24 11.49 2.02
CA GLN A 407 -0.37 10.92 0.83
C GLN A 407 0.64 10.86 -0.30
N LYS A 408 0.78 9.67 -0.90
CA LYS A 408 1.64 9.41 -2.04
C LYS A 408 0.81 9.08 -3.27
N LEU A 409 1.10 9.76 -4.36
CA LEU A 409 0.56 9.51 -5.69
C LEU A 409 1.69 9.01 -6.58
N SER A 410 1.51 7.94 -7.33
CA SER A 410 2.50 7.48 -8.32
C SER A 410 1.82 6.89 -9.56
N GLY A 411 2.48 7.01 -10.72
CA GLY A 411 1.93 6.53 -11.99
C GLY A 411 2.82 6.89 -13.18
N ASP A 412 2.38 6.51 -14.36
CA ASP A 412 3.07 6.85 -15.61
C ASP A 412 2.90 8.35 -15.94
N LYS A 413 1.74 8.93 -15.61
CA LYS A 413 1.44 10.36 -15.72
C LYS A 413 0.67 10.82 -14.49
N ILE A 414 1.17 11.86 -13.83
CA ILE A 414 0.51 12.52 -12.70
C ILE A 414 0.30 13.97 -13.09
N ALA A 415 -0.93 14.46 -12.98
CA ALA A 415 -1.27 15.88 -12.98
C ALA A 415 -1.84 16.23 -11.61
N TYR A 416 -1.42 17.37 -11.08
CA TYR A 416 -1.87 17.86 -9.78
C TYR A 416 -1.93 19.39 -9.80
N ASN A 417 -3.04 19.96 -9.36
CA ASN A 417 -3.16 21.41 -9.17
C ASN A 417 -3.01 21.74 -7.69
N THR A 418 -2.04 22.60 -7.36
CA THR A 418 -1.70 22.90 -5.96
C THR A 418 -2.72 23.80 -5.26
N ASP A 419 -3.55 24.51 -5.99
CA ASP A 419 -4.59 25.42 -5.44
C ASP A 419 -5.93 24.67 -5.31
N THR A 420 -6.43 24.10 -6.40
CA THR A 420 -7.71 23.37 -6.40
C THR A 420 -7.60 21.98 -5.82
N GLN A 421 -6.38 21.44 -5.71
CA GLN A 421 -6.09 20.06 -5.33
C GLN A 421 -6.63 19.00 -6.31
N ASP A 422 -7.05 19.42 -7.50
CA ASP A 422 -7.39 18.47 -8.56
C ASP A 422 -6.19 17.60 -8.87
N SER A 423 -6.41 16.30 -9.02
CA SER A 423 -5.35 15.39 -9.39
C SER A 423 -5.81 14.35 -10.39
N SER A 424 -4.89 13.94 -11.24
CA SER A 424 -5.10 12.86 -12.20
C SER A 424 -3.83 12.00 -12.24
N VAL A 425 -3.98 10.72 -11.98
CA VAL A 425 -2.92 9.72 -12.09
C VAL A 425 -3.34 8.72 -13.14
N ILE A 426 -2.56 8.54 -14.18
CA ILE A 426 -2.87 7.69 -15.34
C ILE A 426 -1.71 6.74 -15.59
N GLY A 427 -2.04 5.48 -15.88
CA GLY A 427 -1.11 4.39 -16.13
C GLY A 427 -0.44 3.91 -14.85
N LYS A 428 -0.69 2.68 -14.44
CA LYS A 428 -0.23 2.10 -13.16
C LYS A 428 -0.48 3.06 -11.98
N ALA A 429 -1.66 3.70 -12.01
CA ALA A 429 -2.02 4.67 -11.01
C ALA A 429 -2.02 4.05 -9.61
N PHE A 430 -1.31 4.67 -8.71
CA PHE A 430 -1.21 4.24 -7.32
C PHE A 430 -1.32 5.45 -6.40
N MET A 431 -2.15 5.32 -5.39
CA MET A 431 -2.34 6.28 -4.30
C MET A 431 -2.19 5.55 -2.97
N GLU A 432 -1.50 6.15 -2.02
CA GLU A 432 -1.31 5.60 -0.68
C GLU A 432 -1.37 6.72 0.36
N ASP A 433 -2.06 6.47 1.45
CA ASP A 433 -2.05 7.28 2.67
C ASP A 433 -1.84 6.38 3.90
N GLU A 434 -1.98 6.91 5.12
CA GLU A 434 -1.81 6.13 6.36
C GLU A 434 -2.80 4.98 6.51
N LYS A 435 -3.96 5.05 5.86
CA LYS A 435 -5.07 4.10 6.03
C LYS A 435 -5.24 3.18 4.84
N TYR A 436 -5.03 3.69 3.63
CA TYR A 436 -5.36 2.98 2.40
C TYR A 436 -4.25 3.08 1.36
N SER A 437 -4.10 2.02 0.57
CA SER A 437 -3.44 2.08 -0.72
C SER A 437 -4.41 1.68 -1.82
N LEU A 438 -4.36 2.39 -2.94
CA LEU A 438 -5.20 2.19 -4.12
C LEU A 438 -4.33 2.07 -5.36
N SER A 439 -4.51 1.02 -6.14
CA SER A 439 -3.95 0.88 -7.48
C SER A 439 -5.04 0.74 -8.51
N SER A 440 -4.85 1.35 -9.70
CA SER A 440 -5.82 1.33 -10.79
C SER A 440 -5.15 1.68 -12.12
N GLU A 441 -5.91 1.69 -13.22
CA GLU A 441 -5.44 2.21 -14.51
C GLU A 441 -5.40 3.74 -14.51
N SER A 442 -6.41 4.39 -13.90
CA SER A 442 -6.37 5.82 -13.64
C SER A 442 -7.20 6.22 -12.42
N ILE A 443 -6.75 7.30 -11.75
CA ILE A 443 -7.41 7.93 -10.61
C ILE A 443 -7.51 9.42 -10.92
N ILE A 444 -8.72 9.96 -10.94
CA ILE A 444 -9.00 11.38 -11.18
C ILE A 444 -9.73 11.92 -9.94
N TYR A 445 -9.14 12.90 -9.29
CA TYR A 445 -9.71 13.54 -8.10
C TYR A 445 -10.02 15.00 -8.40
N THR A 446 -11.23 15.44 -8.05
CA THR A 446 -11.69 16.81 -8.14
C THR A 446 -11.76 17.42 -6.74
N GLY A 447 -10.92 18.43 -6.48
CA GLY A 447 -10.79 19.02 -5.14
C GLY A 447 -12.02 19.79 -4.69
N ALA A 448 -12.74 20.45 -5.62
CA ALA A 448 -13.97 21.20 -5.33
C ALA A 448 -15.08 20.30 -4.76
N ASP A 449 -15.30 19.15 -5.38
CA ASP A 449 -16.34 18.20 -4.99
C ASP A 449 -15.81 17.12 -4.03
N LYS A 450 -14.50 17.10 -3.81
CA LYS A 450 -13.77 16.06 -3.04
C LYS A 450 -14.06 14.64 -3.51
N ASN A 451 -14.30 14.50 -4.81
CA ASN A 451 -14.62 13.25 -5.48
C ASN A 451 -13.41 12.69 -6.24
N ALA A 452 -13.15 11.41 -6.07
CA ALA A 452 -12.23 10.65 -6.90
C ALA A 452 -13.00 9.69 -7.81
N LYS A 453 -12.66 9.68 -9.09
CA LYS A 453 -13.09 8.68 -10.07
C LYS A 453 -11.93 7.72 -10.34
N ILE A 454 -12.17 6.45 -10.16
CA ILE A 454 -11.21 5.37 -10.33
C ILE A 454 -11.67 4.59 -11.55
N ASN A 455 -10.85 4.53 -12.60
CA ASN A 455 -11.23 3.86 -13.84
C ASN A 455 -10.32 2.65 -14.09
N GLY A 456 -10.91 1.63 -14.70
CA GLY A 456 -10.26 0.35 -14.97
C GLY A 456 -10.23 -0.56 -13.73
N ASN A 457 -9.45 -1.63 -13.83
CA ASN A 457 -9.30 -2.56 -12.72
C ASN A 457 -8.61 -1.88 -11.54
N TYR A 458 -9.21 -1.98 -10.36
CA TYR A 458 -8.64 -1.38 -9.16
C TYR A 458 -8.36 -2.42 -8.06
N ILE A 459 -7.41 -2.07 -7.20
CA ILE A 459 -7.13 -2.74 -5.94
C ILE A 459 -7.00 -1.68 -4.85
N VAL A 460 -7.87 -1.72 -3.86
CA VAL A 460 -7.76 -0.94 -2.62
C VAL A 460 -7.32 -1.87 -1.50
N LYS A 461 -6.37 -1.45 -0.69
CA LYS A 461 -5.93 -2.19 0.51
C LYS A 461 -6.02 -1.26 1.71
N ALA A 462 -6.75 -1.67 2.74
CA ALA A 462 -6.78 -1.03 4.05
C ALA A 462 -5.57 -1.48 4.87
N GLN A 463 -4.78 -0.53 5.39
CA GLN A 463 -3.51 -0.82 6.07
C GLN A 463 -3.70 -1.40 7.47
N ASP A 464 -4.77 -0.96 8.17
CA ASP A 464 -5.11 -1.36 9.53
C ASP A 464 -5.70 -2.76 9.62
N SER A 465 -6.55 -3.14 8.67
CA SER A 465 -7.31 -4.39 8.68
C SER A 465 -6.78 -5.44 7.69
N GLY A 466 -5.85 -5.08 6.82
CA GLY A 466 -5.39 -5.93 5.73
C GLY A 466 -6.47 -6.24 4.69
N MET A 467 -7.64 -5.60 4.77
CA MET A 467 -8.75 -5.80 3.84
C MET A 467 -8.39 -5.27 2.47
N LYS A 468 -8.65 -6.06 1.46
CA LYS A 468 -8.38 -5.76 0.05
C LYS A 468 -9.68 -5.79 -0.74
N PHE A 469 -9.93 -4.73 -1.49
CA PHE A 469 -11.04 -4.63 -2.44
C PHE A 469 -10.51 -4.69 -3.85
N GLN A 470 -11.13 -5.45 -4.72
CA GLN A 470 -10.78 -5.55 -6.13
C GLN A 470 -12.05 -5.47 -6.96
N GLY A 471 -12.05 -4.66 -7.99
CA GLY A 471 -13.17 -4.50 -8.89
C GLY A 471 -12.76 -3.74 -10.14
N LYS A 472 -13.75 -3.27 -10.87
CA LYS A 472 -13.58 -2.43 -12.05
C LYS A 472 -14.44 -1.19 -11.88
N ASP A 473 -13.82 -0.02 -12.10
CA ASP A 473 -14.44 1.29 -11.99
C ASP A 473 -15.07 1.56 -10.61
N ALA A 474 -14.69 2.68 -10.00
CA ALA A 474 -15.22 3.10 -8.71
C ALA A 474 -15.23 4.62 -8.57
N THR A 475 -15.97 5.11 -7.59
CA THR A 475 -15.94 6.51 -7.15
C THR A 475 -15.69 6.57 -5.65
N TYR A 476 -15.00 7.62 -5.23
CA TYR A 476 -14.73 7.88 -3.82
C TYR A 476 -14.98 9.35 -3.49
N ASN A 477 -15.79 9.61 -2.50
CA ASN A 477 -15.98 10.96 -1.96
C ASN A 477 -15.23 11.09 -0.63
N GLN A 478 -14.23 11.96 -0.60
CA GLN A 478 -13.39 12.16 0.58
C GLN A 478 -14.13 12.81 1.75
N GLU A 479 -15.15 13.64 1.46
CA GLU A 479 -15.91 14.34 2.50
C GLU A 479 -16.88 13.42 3.22
N SER A 480 -17.65 12.62 2.51
CA SER A 480 -18.54 11.62 3.10
C SER A 480 -17.80 10.35 3.53
N GLY A 481 -16.64 10.08 2.95
CA GLY A 481 -15.90 8.83 3.09
C GLY A 481 -16.49 7.68 2.27
N GLU A 482 -17.41 7.96 1.35
CA GLU A 482 -18.13 6.96 0.58
C GLU A 482 -17.32 6.49 -0.62
N PHE A 483 -17.12 5.17 -0.72
CA PHE A 483 -16.53 4.47 -1.85
C PHE A 483 -17.59 3.61 -2.51
N LEU A 484 -17.82 3.81 -3.79
CA LEU A 484 -18.82 3.11 -4.59
C LEU A 484 -18.15 2.42 -5.78
N SER A 485 -18.48 1.15 -6.01
CA SER A 485 -18.05 0.42 -7.19
C SER A 485 -19.20 -0.44 -7.72
N ALA A 486 -19.60 -0.22 -8.93
CA ALA A 486 -20.61 -1.01 -9.61
C ALA A 486 -20.01 -2.29 -10.24
N GLY A 487 -20.86 -3.32 -10.39
CA GLY A 487 -20.47 -4.60 -10.98
C GLY A 487 -19.68 -5.50 -10.04
N SER A 488 -18.94 -6.45 -10.60
CA SER A 488 -18.25 -7.48 -9.78
C SER A 488 -17.15 -6.92 -8.91
N VAL A 489 -17.20 -7.24 -7.63
CA VAL A 489 -16.19 -6.86 -6.62
C VAL A 489 -15.76 -8.08 -5.83
N LYS A 490 -14.46 -8.17 -5.59
CA LYS A 490 -13.84 -9.15 -4.70
C LYS A 490 -13.28 -8.44 -3.47
N LEU A 491 -13.71 -8.87 -2.31
CA LEU A 491 -13.13 -8.50 -1.02
C LEU A 491 -12.25 -9.63 -0.53
N GLN A 492 -11.13 -9.32 0.08
CA GLN A 492 -10.20 -10.33 0.59
C GLN A 492 -9.47 -9.81 1.82
N ASN A 493 -9.34 -10.64 2.83
CA ASN A 493 -8.39 -10.48 3.92
C ASN A 493 -7.64 -11.81 4.16
N GLU A 494 -6.97 -11.95 5.30
CA GLU A 494 -6.22 -13.17 5.65
C GLU A 494 -7.10 -14.41 5.83
N ASN A 495 -8.37 -14.23 6.15
CA ASN A 495 -9.28 -15.31 6.58
C ASN A 495 -10.37 -15.62 5.56
N TYR A 496 -10.76 -14.67 4.73
CA TYR A 496 -11.86 -14.89 3.79
C TYR A 496 -11.69 -14.14 2.46
N ILE A 497 -12.37 -14.66 1.46
CA ILE A 497 -12.58 -14.03 0.16
C ILE A 497 -14.09 -13.89 -0.01
N ALA A 498 -14.57 -12.69 -0.27
CA ALA A 498 -15.97 -12.43 -0.60
C ALA A 498 -16.08 -11.88 -2.02
N ASN A 499 -16.89 -12.49 -2.84
CA ASN A 499 -17.26 -12.03 -4.18
C ASN A 499 -18.70 -11.53 -4.14
N GLY A 500 -19.00 -10.49 -4.91
CA GLY A 500 -20.34 -9.95 -5.04
C GLY A 500 -20.38 -8.82 -6.06
N THR A 501 -21.46 -8.05 -6.09
CA THR A 501 -21.59 -6.88 -6.97
C THR A 501 -21.86 -5.62 -6.15
N ASP A 502 -21.66 -4.47 -6.77
CA ASP A 502 -22.14 -3.16 -6.29
C ASP A 502 -21.71 -2.84 -4.84
N LEU A 503 -20.41 -2.66 -4.67
CA LEU A 503 -19.83 -2.31 -3.39
C LEU A 503 -20.16 -0.86 -3.01
N THR A 504 -20.72 -0.69 -1.83
CA THR A 504 -20.71 0.57 -1.09
C THR A 504 -19.84 0.42 0.16
N TYR A 505 -18.88 1.30 0.37
CA TYR A 505 -18.01 1.28 1.55
C TYR A 505 -17.77 2.67 2.07
N ASN A 506 -17.92 2.87 3.36
CA ASN A 506 -17.63 4.15 4.00
C ASN A 506 -16.33 4.06 4.81
N THR A 507 -15.30 4.75 4.36
CA THR A 507 -13.96 4.73 4.94
C THR A 507 -13.87 5.35 6.34
N LYS A 508 -14.83 6.18 6.72
CA LYS A 508 -14.88 6.82 8.06
C LYS A 508 -15.51 5.94 9.12
N THR A 509 -16.54 5.21 8.73
CA THR A 509 -17.29 4.34 9.65
C THR A 509 -16.85 2.88 9.57
N GLY A 510 -16.13 2.51 8.51
CA GLY A 510 -15.76 1.13 8.22
C GLY A 510 -16.94 0.24 7.78
N LEU A 511 -18.11 0.83 7.51
CA LEU A 511 -19.28 0.11 7.04
C LEU A 511 -19.19 -0.13 5.54
N GLY A 512 -19.46 -1.38 5.12
CA GLY A 512 -19.51 -1.76 3.72
C GLY A 512 -20.67 -2.69 3.41
N LYS A 513 -21.10 -2.71 2.15
CA LYS A 513 -22.14 -3.58 1.63
C LYS A 513 -21.82 -4.00 0.20
N LEU A 514 -22.01 -5.28 -0.11
CA LEU A 514 -22.11 -5.81 -1.47
C LEU A 514 -23.57 -6.12 -1.79
N GLY A 515 -23.94 -5.91 -3.04
CA GLY A 515 -25.32 -6.08 -3.53
C GLY A 515 -25.71 -7.52 -3.69
N SER A 516 -25.58 -8.08 -4.88
CA SER A 516 -26.11 -9.39 -5.22
C SER A 516 -25.03 -10.45 -5.49
N SER A 517 -25.48 -11.71 -5.58
CA SER A 517 -24.64 -12.86 -5.93
C SER A 517 -23.43 -13.02 -5.02
N ILE A 518 -23.68 -12.97 -3.72
CA ILE A 518 -22.62 -13.03 -2.71
C ILE A 518 -22.10 -14.45 -2.60
N GLU A 519 -20.77 -14.58 -2.64
CA GLU A 519 -20.05 -15.79 -2.32
C GLU A 519 -18.89 -15.44 -1.38
N ILE A 520 -18.86 -16.02 -0.21
CA ILE A 520 -17.75 -15.91 0.75
C ILE A 520 -17.09 -17.27 0.90
N VAL A 521 -15.78 -17.30 0.78
CA VAL A 521 -14.97 -18.49 0.99
C VAL A 521 -13.92 -18.22 2.06
N ASN A 522 -13.88 -19.05 3.07
CA ASN A 522 -12.76 -19.15 4.00
C ASN A 522 -11.93 -20.40 3.65
N PRO A 523 -10.80 -20.27 2.96
CA PRO A 523 -10.05 -21.46 2.52
C PRO A 523 -9.33 -22.18 3.67
N LYS A 524 -9.09 -21.52 4.81
CA LYS A 524 -8.44 -22.15 5.97
C LYS A 524 -9.38 -23.11 6.69
N ASP A 525 -10.64 -22.72 6.82
CA ASP A 525 -11.66 -23.46 7.57
C ASP A 525 -12.58 -24.24 6.61
N ASN A 526 -12.29 -24.23 5.31
CA ASN A 526 -13.09 -24.86 4.26
C ASN A 526 -14.58 -24.48 4.33
N ILE A 527 -14.86 -23.20 4.55
CA ILE A 527 -16.21 -22.64 4.65
C ILE A 527 -16.54 -21.89 3.37
N ARG A 528 -17.68 -22.19 2.77
CA ARG A 528 -18.28 -21.45 1.67
C ARG A 528 -19.65 -20.95 2.07
N ILE A 529 -19.92 -19.65 1.85
CA ILE A 529 -21.21 -19.05 2.19
C ILE A 529 -21.70 -18.26 0.98
N THR A 530 -22.95 -18.46 0.59
CA THR A 530 -23.61 -17.67 -0.46
C THR A 530 -24.86 -16.98 0.09
N GLY A 531 -25.31 -15.91 -0.56
CA GLY A 531 -26.51 -15.18 -0.16
C GLY A 531 -26.79 -13.99 -1.09
N ASP A 532 -27.83 -13.23 -0.79
CA ASP A 532 -28.28 -12.13 -1.64
C ASP A 532 -27.53 -10.83 -1.36
N THR A 533 -27.25 -10.54 -0.09
CA THR A 533 -26.57 -9.31 0.32
C THR A 533 -25.49 -9.61 1.36
N PHE A 534 -24.41 -8.83 1.29
CA PHE A 534 -23.33 -8.89 2.24
C PHE A 534 -23.06 -7.50 2.81
N SER A 535 -23.04 -7.37 4.12
CA SER A 535 -22.63 -6.15 4.81
C SER A 535 -21.50 -6.45 5.80
N PHE A 536 -20.65 -5.49 6.04
CA PHE A 536 -19.55 -5.63 6.98
C PHE A 536 -19.23 -4.34 7.68
N LYS A 537 -18.66 -4.43 8.86
CA LYS A 537 -18.01 -3.32 9.54
C LYS A 537 -16.59 -3.71 9.87
N ASN A 538 -15.67 -2.89 9.37
CA ASN A 538 -14.24 -3.18 9.47
C ASN A 538 -13.82 -3.43 10.92
N GLY A 539 -13.12 -4.53 11.17
CA GLY A 539 -12.69 -4.94 12.51
C GLY A 539 -13.78 -5.46 13.45
N GLU A 540 -15.06 -5.44 13.07
CA GLU A 540 -16.15 -5.85 13.94
C GLU A 540 -16.90 -7.10 13.42
N TYR A 541 -17.48 -7.04 12.23
CA TYR A 541 -18.32 -8.13 11.73
C TYR A 541 -18.45 -8.19 10.21
N LEU A 542 -18.85 -9.37 9.74
CA LEU A 542 -19.33 -9.65 8.38
C LEU A 542 -20.74 -10.23 8.51
N GLU A 543 -21.69 -9.80 7.68
CA GLU A 543 -23.08 -10.30 7.72
C GLU A 543 -23.59 -10.59 6.31
N ILE A 544 -24.15 -11.77 6.13
CA ILE A 544 -24.87 -12.17 4.92
C ILE A 544 -26.35 -12.26 5.23
N ALA A 545 -27.18 -11.79 4.33
CA ALA A 545 -28.63 -11.86 4.45
C ALA A 545 -29.30 -12.15 3.11
N GLY A 546 -30.44 -12.82 3.18
CA GLY A 546 -31.23 -13.31 2.07
C GLY A 546 -30.67 -14.62 1.49
N ASN A 547 -31.48 -15.68 1.50
CA ASN A 547 -31.17 -17.00 0.91
C ASN A 547 -29.75 -17.50 1.30
N LEU A 548 -29.38 -17.35 2.55
CA LEU A 548 -28.06 -17.78 3.03
C LEU A 548 -27.93 -19.29 2.88
N HIS A 549 -26.88 -19.70 2.19
CA HIS A 549 -26.41 -21.09 2.12
C HIS A 549 -24.95 -21.15 2.55
N MET A 550 -24.65 -21.88 3.62
CA MET A 550 -23.32 -22.08 4.18
C MET A 550 -22.91 -23.55 4.06
N GLU A 551 -21.76 -23.78 3.44
CA GLU A 551 -21.07 -25.07 3.45
C GLU A 551 -19.83 -24.96 4.31
N GLY A 552 -19.80 -25.65 5.45
CA GLY A 552 -18.62 -25.84 6.28
C GLY A 552 -17.86 -27.11 5.85
N GLU A 553 -16.90 -27.56 6.66
CA GLU A 553 -16.15 -28.79 6.40
C GLU A 553 -17.07 -30.01 6.26
N ASP A 554 -17.97 -30.23 7.23
CA ASP A 554 -18.88 -31.38 7.32
C ASP A 554 -20.36 -30.98 7.44
N VAL A 555 -20.68 -29.70 7.30
CA VAL A 555 -22.03 -29.17 7.50
C VAL A 555 -22.50 -28.31 6.35
N ILE A 556 -23.79 -28.35 6.10
CA ILE A 556 -24.53 -27.45 5.23
C ILE A 556 -25.59 -26.77 6.10
N VAL A 557 -25.73 -25.46 5.95
CA VAL A 557 -26.65 -24.63 6.72
C VAL A 557 -27.34 -23.66 5.78
N ASP A 558 -28.66 -23.72 5.74
CA ASP A 558 -29.51 -22.77 5.04
C ASP A 558 -30.26 -21.92 6.06
N SER A 559 -30.30 -20.60 5.84
CA SER A 559 -30.96 -19.62 6.71
C SER A 559 -31.26 -18.32 5.98
N GLU A 560 -31.87 -17.37 6.64
CA GLU A 560 -32.09 -16.03 6.10
C GLU A 560 -30.88 -15.11 6.32
N ARG A 561 -30.11 -15.31 7.41
CA ARG A 561 -29.02 -14.42 7.78
C ARG A 561 -27.97 -15.12 8.64
N ALA A 562 -26.70 -14.74 8.41
CA ALA A 562 -25.59 -15.08 9.30
C ALA A 562 -24.65 -13.89 9.47
N ARG A 563 -24.08 -13.76 10.65
CA ARG A 563 -23.13 -12.72 11.02
C ARG A 563 -21.87 -13.34 11.62
N TYR A 564 -20.75 -13.14 10.95
CA TYR A 564 -19.42 -13.48 11.46
C TYR A 564 -18.86 -12.33 12.29
N SER A 565 -18.54 -12.58 13.53
CA SER A 565 -17.89 -11.65 14.43
C SER A 565 -16.36 -11.77 14.31
N LEU A 566 -15.69 -10.70 13.93
CA LEU A 566 -14.24 -10.67 13.81
C LEU A 566 -13.52 -10.68 15.17
N LYS A 567 -14.22 -10.33 16.25
CA LYS A 567 -13.67 -10.29 17.60
C LYS A 567 -13.48 -11.69 18.20
N ASP A 568 -14.47 -12.53 18.09
CA ASP A 568 -14.49 -13.89 18.66
C ASP A 568 -14.46 -15.00 17.61
N LYS A 569 -14.38 -14.61 16.33
CA LYS A 569 -14.29 -15.50 15.15
C LYS A 569 -15.43 -16.51 15.05
N ASN A 570 -16.63 -16.13 15.45
CA ASN A 570 -17.81 -16.99 15.41
C ASN A 570 -18.83 -16.50 14.37
N ILE A 571 -19.56 -17.44 13.77
CA ILE A 571 -20.67 -17.16 12.87
C ILE A 571 -21.97 -17.33 13.63
N TYR A 572 -22.71 -16.25 13.83
CA TYR A 572 -24.01 -16.21 14.49
C TYR A 572 -25.11 -16.26 13.43
N ILE A 573 -26.04 -17.21 13.60
CA ILE A 573 -27.21 -17.38 12.74
C ILE A 573 -28.44 -17.18 13.61
N PRO A 574 -29.03 -15.99 13.65
CA PRO A 574 -30.06 -15.62 14.63
C PRO A 574 -31.47 -16.12 14.28
N GLU A 575 -31.65 -16.63 13.09
CA GLU A 575 -32.93 -17.02 12.51
C GLU A 575 -33.00 -18.51 12.26
N LYS A 576 -34.18 -18.99 11.78
CA LYS A 576 -34.38 -20.39 11.46
C LYS A 576 -33.29 -20.94 10.57
N ILE A 577 -32.79 -22.09 10.93
CA ILE A 577 -31.74 -22.81 10.25
C ILE A 577 -32.27 -24.13 9.73
N ASP A 578 -32.01 -24.41 8.48
CA ASP A 578 -32.06 -25.75 7.94
C ASP A 578 -30.63 -26.30 7.93
N PHE A 579 -30.39 -27.30 8.76
CA PHE A 579 -29.06 -27.92 8.99
C PHE A 579 -29.00 -29.30 8.35
N LYS A 580 -27.86 -29.58 7.74
CA LYS A 580 -27.56 -30.91 7.17
C LYS A 580 -26.06 -31.21 7.31
N SER A 581 -25.70 -32.38 7.84
CA SER A 581 -24.35 -32.89 7.73
C SER A 581 -24.03 -33.30 6.29
N LYS A 582 -22.79 -33.10 5.81
CA LYS A 582 -22.44 -33.45 4.40
C LYS A 582 -22.58 -34.93 4.08
N ASP A 583 -22.37 -35.81 5.06
CA ASP A 583 -22.63 -37.25 4.92
C ASP A 583 -24.13 -37.60 4.82
N GLY A 584 -24.98 -36.61 4.98
CA GLY A 584 -26.44 -36.71 4.94
C GLY A 584 -27.05 -37.47 6.09
N LYS A 585 -26.28 -37.88 7.08
CA LYS A 585 -26.76 -38.71 8.20
C LYS A 585 -27.46 -37.93 9.28
N THR A 586 -27.24 -36.63 9.37
CA THR A 586 -27.91 -35.76 10.35
C THR A 586 -28.42 -34.51 9.63
N TYR A 587 -29.71 -34.27 9.70
CA TYR A 587 -30.35 -33.10 9.14
C TYR A 587 -31.58 -32.68 9.94
N GLY A 588 -31.92 -31.39 9.90
CA GLY A 588 -33.09 -30.88 10.59
C GLY A 588 -33.13 -29.37 10.69
N ILE A 589 -34.08 -28.88 11.42
CA ILE A 589 -34.26 -27.43 11.62
C ILE A 589 -33.87 -27.02 13.05
N MET A 590 -33.40 -25.77 13.15
CA MET A 590 -33.11 -25.10 14.43
C MET A 590 -33.69 -23.69 14.43
N SER A 591 -33.89 -23.10 15.59
CA SER A 591 -34.41 -21.73 15.68
C SER A 591 -33.32 -20.68 15.49
N LYS A 592 -32.10 -21.00 15.86
CA LYS A 592 -30.87 -20.17 15.71
C LYS A 592 -29.64 -21.02 15.98
N GLY A 593 -28.46 -20.51 15.62
CA GLY A 593 -27.21 -21.22 15.82
C GLY A 593 -25.97 -20.35 15.82
N VAL A 594 -24.86 -20.96 16.22
CA VAL A 594 -23.52 -20.37 16.18
C VAL A 594 -22.53 -21.40 15.64
N TYR A 595 -21.75 -21.02 14.64
CA TYR A 595 -20.62 -21.81 14.18
C TYR A 595 -19.32 -21.21 14.74
N TYR A 596 -18.60 -21.99 15.50
CA TYR A 596 -17.31 -21.65 16.11
C TYR A 596 -16.20 -22.09 15.18
N THR A 597 -15.61 -21.16 14.43
CA THR A 597 -14.67 -21.50 13.35
C THR A 597 -13.37 -22.12 13.87
N GLU A 598 -12.83 -21.65 15.00
CA GLU A 598 -11.58 -22.19 15.57
C GLU A 598 -11.68 -23.64 16.03
N SER A 599 -12.86 -24.08 16.47
CA SER A 599 -13.11 -25.43 16.93
C SER A 599 -13.91 -26.26 15.93
N SER A 600 -14.22 -25.71 14.76
CA SER A 600 -15.05 -26.34 13.73
C SER A 600 -16.33 -26.97 14.31
N LYS A 601 -17.01 -26.19 15.15
CA LYS A 601 -18.16 -26.65 15.95
C LYS A 601 -19.40 -25.83 15.64
N PHE A 602 -20.47 -26.48 15.25
CA PHE A 602 -21.79 -25.86 15.09
C PHE A 602 -22.69 -26.09 16.31
N VAL A 603 -23.26 -25.03 16.83
CA VAL A 603 -24.18 -25.10 17.97
C VAL A 603 -25.50 -24.44 17.57
N GLY A 604 -26.59 -25.17 17.70
CA GLY A 604 -27.94 -24.67 17.40
C GLY A 604 -28.96 -24.97 18.51
N ASP A 605 -29.97 -24.11 18.58
CA ASP A 605 -31.03 -24.21 19.53
C ASP A 605 -32.29 -24.84 18.91
N ASN A 606 -33.05 -25.61 19.72
CA ASN A 606 -34.30 -26.23 19.34
C ASN A 606 -34.21 -27.12 18.10
N PHE A 607 -33.26 -28.05 18.12
CA PHE A 607 -33.08 -28.97 17.01
C PHE A 607 -34.26 -29.92 16.86
N ASN A 608 -34.80 -30.02 15.65
CA ASN A 608 -35.80 -30.97 15.25
C ASN A 608 -35.43 -31.54 13.86
N GLY A 609 -35.00 -32.78 13.82
CA GLY A 609 -34.47 -33.35 12.60
C GLY A 609 -34.38 -34.87 12.65
N LYS A 610 -33.48 -35.40 11.81
CA LYS A 610 -33.22 -36.80 11.65
C LYS A 610 -31.75 -37.13 11.66
N SER A 611 -31.37 -38.23 12.19
CA SER A 611 -30.13 -38.93 11.88
C SER A 611 -30.41 -40.08 10.91
N ASN A 612 -29.34 -40.80 10.49
CA ASN A 612 -29.49 -42.00 9.67
C ASN A 612 -30.22 -43.14 10.43
N ILE A 613 -30.31 -43.09 11.75
CA ILE A 613 -30.91 -44.12 12.56
C ILE A 613 -32.23 -43.69 13.21
N ALA A 614 -32.50 -42.40 13.38
CA ALA A 614 -33.66 -41.93 14.12
C ALA A 614 -34.08 -40.49 13.79
N THR A 615 -35.32 -40.13 14.05
CA THR A 615 -35.72 -38.74 14.24
C THR A 615 -35.22 -38.23 15.58
N LEU A 616 -34.82 -36.95 15.62
CA LEU A 616 -34.13 -36.34 16.78
C LEU A 616 -34.76 -34.99 17.13
N THR A 617 -34.99 -34.79 18.41
CA THR A 617 -35.34 -33.46 18.95
C THR A 617 -34.52 -33.17 20.20
N SER A 618 -34.07 -31.91 20.34
CA SER A 618 -33.37 -31.42 21.53
C SER A 618 -33.50 -29.91 21.68
N ARG A 619 -33.28 -29.39 22.87
CA ARG A 619 -33.20 -27.94 23.08
C ARG A 619 -31.95 -27.33 22.48
N LYS A 620 -30.84 -28.10 22.42
CA LYS A 620 -29.56 -27.68 21.92
C LYS A 620 -28.88 -28.84 21.19
N MET A 621 -28.29 -28.52 20.05
CA MET A 621 -27.44 -29.43 19.31
C MET A 621 -26.05 -28.78 19.17
N THR A 622 -25.01 -29.56 19.36
CA THR A 622 -23.62 -29.22 19.04
C THR A 622 -23.06 -30.25 18.08
N TYR A 623 -22.73 -29.86 16.89
CA TYR A 623 -22.09 -30.68 15.87
C TYR A 623 -20.59 -30.38 15.78
N PHE A 624 -19.76 -31.41 15.84
CA PHE A 624 -18.30 -31.32 15.81
C PHE A 624 -17.78 -31.90 14.49
N SER A 625 -17.32 -31.03 13.60
CA SER A 625 -16.86 -31.45 12.27
C SER A 625 -15.60 -32.33 12.33
N GLN A 626 -14.64 -32.04 13.20
CA GLN A 626 -13.45 -32.89 13.34
C GLN A 626 -13.64 -34.11 14.24
N GLY A 627 -14.60 -34.03 15.14
CA GLY A 627 -14.88 -35.11 16.09
C GLY A 627 -15.84 -36.17 15.59
N GLU A 628 -16.40 -35.96 14.40
CA GLU A 628 -17.34 -36.90 13.80
C GLU A 628 -18.53 -37.26 14.71
N LYS A 629 -18.92 -36.33 15.56
CA LYS A 629 -20.01 -36.50 16.52
C LYS A 629 -20.93 -35.30 16.59
N ALA A 630 -22.17 -35.56 17.07
CA ALA A 630 -23.10 -34.53 17.48
C ALA A 630 -23.45 -34.71 18.95
N LEU A 631 -23.51 -33.61 19.70
CA LEU A 631 -24.00 -33.60 21.09
C LEU A 631 -25.37 -32.92 21.13
N PHE A 632 -26.35 -33.62 21.62
CA PHE A 632 -27.72 -33.17 21.84
C PHE A 632 -27.95 -32.96 23.32
N GLN A 633 -28.52 -31.81 23.70
CA GLN A 633 -28.73 -31.47 25.11
C GLN A 633 -30.14 -30.88 25.34
N GLY A 634 -30.71 -31.17 26.51
CA GLY A 634 -32.00 -30.67 26.98
C GLY A 634 -33.19 -31.36 26.31
N LYS A 635 -33.87 -32.23 27.02
CA LYS A 635 -35.05 -32.98 26.57
C LYS A 635 -34.81 -33.72 25.24
N VAL A 636 -33.69 -34.42 25.18
CA VAL A 636 -33.33 -35.16 23.95
C VAL A 636 -34.31 -36.33 23.77
N VAL A 637 -34.90 -36.38 22.58
CA VAL A 637 -35.73 -37.51 22.15
C VAL A 637 -35.18 -37.98 20.80
N MET A 638 -34.78 -39.25 20.72
CA MET A 638 -34.45 -39.94 19.48
C MET A 638 -35.48 -41.05 19.26
N LYS A 639 -36.04 -41.09 18.07
CA LYS A 639 -37.10 -42.06 17.75
C LYS A 639 -36.85 -42.65 16.38
N ASP A 640 -36.75 -44.01 16.35
CA ASP A 640 -36.77 -44.79 15.13
C ASP A 640 -38.05 -45.64 15.04
N THR A 641 -38.09 -46.65 14.18
CA THR A 641 -39.23 -47.57 14.03
C THR A 641 -39.49 -48.39 15.30
N ASP A 642 -38.42 -48.85 15.95
CA ASP A 642 -38.48 -49.83 17.03
C ASP A 642 -38.11 -49.27 18.40
N SER A 643 -37.52 -48.06 18.42
CA SER A 643 -37.01 -47.48 19.65
C SER A 643 -37.36 -46.01 19.88
N THR A 644 -37.41 -45.63 21.15
CA THR A 644 -37.46 -44.24 21.57
C THR A 644 -36.47 -44.04 22.72
N PHE A 645 -35.44 -43.27 22.44
CA PHE A 645 -34.49 -42.82 23.47
C PHE A 645 -34.94 -41.46 24.02
N ARG A 646 -34.80 -41.27 25.31
CA ARG A 646 -34.97 -39.99 26.04
C ARG A 646 -33.80 -39.77 26.98
N GLY A 647 -33.23 -38.56 27.01
CA GLY A 647 -32.17 -38.17 27.91
C GLY A 647 -31.97 -36.67 27.94
N GLU A 648 -31.07 -36.19 28.78
CA GLU A 648 -30.75 -34.77 28.89
C GLU A 648 -29.50 -34.39 28.11
N SER A 649 -28.52 -35.33 27.97
CA SER A 649 -27.27 -35.07 27.23
C SER A 649 -26.81 -36.33 26.50
N VAL A 650 -26.72 -36.25 25.19
CA VAL A 650 -26.49 -37.41 24.30
C VAL A 650 -25.45 -37.05 23.22
N GLU A 651 -24.42 -37.86 23.11
CA GLU A 651 -23.50 -37.86 21.98
C GLU A 651 -23.94 -38.87 20.93
N TYR A 652 -23.95 -38.44 19.66
CA TYR A 652 -24.21 -39.30 18.53
C TYR A 652 -23.01 -39.32 17.61
N TYR A 653 -22.56 -40.51 17.22
CA TYR A 653 -21.42 -40.74 16.33
C TYR A 653 -21.93 -41.33 15.00
N PRO A 654 -22.13 -40.51 13.96
CA PRO A 654 -22.76 -40.96 12.70
C PRO A 654 -22.00 -42.07 11.97
N LYS A 655 -20.65 -42.08 12.01
CA LYS A 655 -19.84 -43.09 11.33
C LYS A 655 -20.00 -44.47 11.90
N THR A 656 -20.10 -44.59 13.18
CA THR A 656 -20.23 -45.85 13.90
C THR A 656 -21.69 -46.17 14.30
N GLU A 657 -22.63 -45.24 14.06
CA GLU A 657 -24.03 -45.31 14.48
C GLU A 657 -24.18 -45.54 16.00
N THR A 658 -23.29 -44.88 16.76
CA THR A 658 -23.22 -45.03 18.20
C THR A 658 -23.89 -43.84 18.87
N VAL A 659 -24.76 -44.13 19.82
CA VAL A 659 -25.41 -43.14 20.70
C VAL A 659 -24.86 -43.36 22.11
N LYS A 660 -24.36 -42.25 22.71
CA LYS A 660 -23.84 -42.27 24.08
C LYS A 660 -24.58 -41.26 24.93
N SER A 661 -25.28 -41.72 25.93
CA SER A 661 -25.85 -40.85 26.95
C SER A 661 -24.76 -40.45 27.95
N LEU A 662 -24.68 -39.16 28.29
CA LEU A 662 -23.74 -38.64 29.29
C LEU A 662 -24.38 -38.50 30.67
N GLU A 663 -25.68 -38.66 30.74
CA GLU A 663 -26.49 -38.51 31.95
C GLU A 663 -27.58 -39.60 31.97
N LYS A 664 -28.57 -39.46 32.85
CA LYS A 664 -29.72 -40.36 32.93
C LYS A 664 -30.43 -40.47 31.59
N TYR A 665 -30.76 -41.70 31.22
CA TYR A 665 -31.47 -41.96 30.00
C TYR A 665 -32.61 -42.97 30.20
N THR A 666 -33.54 -42.97 29.25
CA THR A 666 -34.57 -44.00 29.08
C THR A 666 -34.61 -44.40 27.62
N ILE A 667 -34.49 -45.68 27.32
CA ILE A 667 -34.68 -46.26 25.99
C ILE A 667 -35.90 -47.17 26.05
N ASN A 668 -36.90 -46.86 25.27
CA ASN A 668 -37.96 -47.84 24.99
C ASN A 668 -37.61 -48.53 23.67
N TYR A 669 -37.29 -49.79 23.69
CA TYR A 669 -36.94 -50.59 22.51
C TYR A 669 -37.86 -51.80 22.43
N LYS A 670 -38.77 -51.81 21.50
CA LYS A 670 -39.82 -52.83 21.40
C LYS A 670 -40.51 -53.07 22.76
N ASP A 671 -40.34 -54.23 23.33
CA ASP A 671 -40.95 -54.61 24.62
C ASP A 671 -40.07 -54.23 25.83
N PHE A 672 -38.90 -53.64 25.62
CA PHE A 672 -37.98 -53.23 26.69
C PHE A 672 -38.06 -51.74 27.02
N THR A 673 -37.93 -51.46 28.30
CA THR A 673 -37.59 -50.12 28.78
C THR A 673 -36.28 -50.18 29.53
N PHE A 674 -35.26 -49.58 28.98
CA PHE A 674 -33.93 -49.42 29.57
C PHE A 674 -33.85 -48.04 30.27
N LYS A 675 -33.45 -48.00 31.48
CA LYS A 675 -33.11 -46.79 32.23
C LYS A 675 -31.74 -46.95 32.82
N GLY A 676 -30.97 -45.88 32.83
CA GLY A 676 -29.63 -45.88 33.41
C GLY A 676 -28.96 -44.50 33.43
N ASP A 677 -27.76 -44.48 33.97
CA ASP A 677 -26.84 -43.34 33.92
C ASP A 677 -25.72 -43.70 32.96
N ASN A 678 -25.37 -42.78 32.02
CA ASN A 678 -24.24 -42.94 31.10
C ASN A 678 -24.28 -44.27 30.29
N GLY A 679 -25.10 -44.31 29.24
CA GLY A 679 -25.22 -45.46 28.36
C GLY A 679 -24.61 -45.26 26.99
N VAL A 680 -24.11 -46.35 26.37
CA VAL A 680 -23.65 -46.40 24.97
C VAL A 680 -24.49 -47.42 24.25
N PHE A 681 -25.08 -47.00 23.13
CA PHE A 681 -25.82 -47.87 22.24
C PHE A 681 -25.23 -47.77 20.82
N ASN A 682 -24.84 -48.87 20.25
CA ASN A 682 -24.40 -48.96 18.88
C ASN A 682 -25.45 -49.65 18.02
N ASN A 683 -26.09 -48.91 17.13
CA ASN A 683 -27.22 -49.38 16.33
C ASN A 683 -26.81 -50.48 15.34
N LYS A 684 -25.58 -50.40 14.77
CA LYS A 684 -25.08 -51.35 13.78
C LYS A 684 -24.73 -52.68 14.38
N SER A 685 -24.08 -52.72 15.53
CA SER A 685 -23.70 -53.93 16.22
C SER A 685 -24.78 -54.44 17.19
N GLY A 686 -25.76 -53.62 17.50
CA GLY A 686 -26.81 -53.90 18.51
C GLY A 686 -26.28 -53.96 19.96
N ILE A 687 -25.11 -53.40 20.21
CA ILE A 687 -24.48 -53.41 21.55
C ILE A 687 -24.97 -52.23 22.37
N LEU A 688 -25.38 -52.52 23.58
CA LEU A 688 -25.80 -51.56 24.60
C LEU A 688 -24.89 -51.73 25.83
N ASP A 689 -24.25 -50.69 26.25
CA ASP A 689 -23.59 -50.58 27.55
C ASP A 689 -24.23 -49.50 28.40
N GLY A 690 -24.45 -49.77 29.67
CA GLY A 690 -25.08 -48.78 30.58
C GLY A 690 -24.57 -48.92 32.01
N ASN A 691 -24.65 -47.86 32.78
CA ASN A 691 -24.39 -47.85 34.21
C ASN A 691 -25.69 -47.62 34.99
N LYS A 692 -25.79 -48.10 36.21
CA LYS A 692 -26.95 -48.04 37.08
C LYS A 692 -28.25 -48.37 36.31
N SER A 693 -28.17 -49.53 35.65
CA SER A 693 -29.24 -49.94 34.75
C SER A 693 -30.47 -50.42 35.51
N ASP A 694 -31.64 -50.02 35.00
CA ASP A 694 -32.96 -50.49 35.39
C ASP A 694 -33.73 -50.85 34.13
N ILE A 695 -33.81 -52.10 33.82
CA ILE A 695 -34.40 -52.61 32.58
C ILE A 695 -35.70 -53.32 32.93
N THR A 696 -36.77 -52.92 32.25
CA THR A 696 -38.08 -53.56 32.37
C THR A 696 -38.58 -54.07 31.03
N THR A 697 -39.24 -55.26 31.04
CA THR A 697 -39.91 -55.82 29.89
C THR A 697 -41.42 -55.53 29.93
N ALA A 698 -42.10 -55.63 28.78
CA ALA A 698 -43.55 -55.53 28.69
C ALA A 698 -44.29 -56.60 29.53
N ASN A 699 -43.63 -57.71 29.84
CA ASN A 699 -44.16 -58.78 30.71
C ASN A 699 -44.06 -58.45 32.21
N GLY A 700 -43.40 -57.36 32.54
CA GLY A 700 -43.14 -56.86 33.90
C GLY A 700 -41.83 -57.43 34.49
N ASP A 701 -40.98 -58.03 33.69
CA ASP A 701 -39.64 -58.41 34.19
C ASP A 701 -38.85 -57.16 34.45
N ARG A 702 -37.94 -57.17 35.42
CA ARG A 702 -37.10 -56.03 35.78
C ARG A 702 -35.72 -56.50 36.18
N PHE A 703 -34.72 -55.83 35.63
CA PHE A 703 -33.30 -56.13 35.88
C PHE A 703 -32.63 -54.84 36.36
N ILE A 704 -32.02 -54.86 37.51
CA ILE A 704 -31.26 -53.73 38.07
C ILE A 704 -29.83 -54.21 38.26
N SER A 705 -28.85 -53.35 37.87
CA SER A 705 -27.42 -53.61 38.09
C SER A 705 -26.62 -52.28 38.05
N ASP A 706 -25.39 -52.36 38.52
CA ASP A 706 -24.47 -51.26 38.42
C ASP A 706 -24.04 -51.03 36.96
N LYS A 707 -23.91 -52.11 36.15
CA LYS A 707 -23.57 -52.09 34.74
C LYS A 707 -24.37 -53.13 33.96
N VAL A 708 -24.70 -52.77 32.71
CA VAL A 708 -25.27 -53.68 31.74
C VAL A 708 -24.43 -53.63 30.46
N HIS A 709 -24.18 -54.81 29.86
CA HIS A 709 -23.66 -55.00 28.53
C HIS A 709 -24.67 -55.89 27.77
N GLY A 710 -25.32 -55.31 26.75
CA GLY A 710 -26.32 -56.03 25.98
C GLY A 710 -25.85 -56.17 24.52
N ASN A 711 -26.05 -57.35 23.96
CA ASN A 711 -25.98 -57.62 22.54
C ASN A 711 -27.39 -57.95 22.03
N LEU A 712 -28.10 -56.96 21.51
CA LEU A 712 -29.48 -57.09 21.07
C LEU A 712 -29.61 -57.94 19.79
N ASN A 713 -28.54 -58.04 18.98
CA ASN A 713 -28.54 -58.89 17.79
C ASN A 713 -28.41 -60.36 18.18
N GLU A 714 -27.63 -60.65 19.23
CA GLU A 714 -27.49 -62.00 19.79
C GLU A 714 -28.54 -62.32 20.87
N MET A 715 -29.33 -61.34 21.26
CA MET A 715 -30.34 -61.47 22.28
C MET A 715 -29.78 -61.87 23.66
N ILE A 716 -28.66 -61.25 24.03
CA ILE A 716 -27.93 -61.51 25.27
C ILE A 716 -27.74 -60.19 26.02
N MET A 717 -27.97 -60.23 27.34
CA MET A 717 -27.63 -59.14 28.22
C MET A 717 -26.84 -59.59 29.44
N ASP A 718 -25.70 -58.98 29.69
CA ASP A 718 -24.87 -59.18 30.87
C ASP A 718 -25.08 -58.02 31.84
N PHE A 719 -25.39 -58.37 33.07
CA PHE A 719 -25.57 -57.47 34.19
C PHE A 719 -24.42 -57.70 35.17
N THR A 720 -23.81 -56.61 35.65
CA THR A 720 -22.67 -56.70 36.54
C THR A 720 -22.77 -55.71 37.69
N GLY A 721 -22.49 -56.16 38.89
CA GLY A 721 -22.52 -55.40 40.14
C GLY A 721 -23.93 -55.23 40.67
N ASN A 722 -24.16 -55.63 41.89
CA ASN A 722 -25.45 -55.51 42.61
C ASN A 722 -26.67 -55.92 41.74
N VAL A 723 -26.52 -56.99 41.00
CA VAL A 723 -27.57 -57.46 40.10
C VAL A 723 -28.81 -57.88 40.88
N ASN A 724 -29.97 -57.35 40.43
CA ASN A 724 -31.28 -57.77 40.96
C ASN A 724 -32.25 -57.97 39.83
N GLY A 725 -32.65 -59.20 39.62
CA GLY A 725 -33.63 -59.57 38.60
C GLY A 725 -34.96 -59.91 39.23
N HIS A 726 -36.04 -59.44 38.56
CA HIS A 726 -37.43 -59.70 38.87
C HIS A 726 -38.10 -60.27 37.61
N VAL A 727 -38.44 -61.47 37.58
CA VAL A 727 -39.06 -62.14 36.42
C VAL A 727 -40.52 -62.54 36.78
N ASN A 728 -41.46 -62.24 35.91
CA ASN A 728 -42.85 -62.52 36.02
C ASN A 728 -43.25 -63.62 35.02
N ASP A 729 -43.32 -64.80 35.45
CA ASP A 729 -43.76 -65.97 34.66
C ASP A 729 -45.24 -66.32 35.02
N ASN A 730 -46.15 -65.85 34.16
CA ASN A 730 -47.60 -66.14 34.30
C ASN A 730 -48.17 -65.84 35.73
N GLY A 731 -47.69 -64.74 36.36
CA GLY A 731 -48.11 -64.36 37.69
C GLY A 731 -47.31 -64.94 38.87
N VAL A 732 -46.33 -65.81 38.58
CA VAL A 732 -45.34 -66.29 39.52
C VAL A 732 -44.17 -65.43 39.53
N ILE A 733 -43.91 -64.71 40.61
CA ILE A 733 -42.77 -63.79 40.71
C ILE A 733 -41.53 -64.55 41.12
N THR A 734 -40.51 -64.46 40.35
CA THR A 734 -39.16 -64.97 40.61
C THR A 734 -38.17 -63.80 40.74
N THR A 735 -37.44 -63.80 41.83
CA THR A 735 -36.35 -62.83 42.00
C THR A 735 -35.01 -63.54 42.06
N PHE A 736 -34.00 -62.87 41.43
CA PHE A 736 -32.59 -63.32 41.58
C PHE A 736 -31.67 -62.15 41.84
N SER A 737 -30.59 -62.40 42.50
CA SER A 737 -29.55 -61.41 42.73
C SER A 737 -28.19 -62.08 42.74
N GLY A 738 -27.13 -61.29 42.41
CA GLY A 738 -25.73 -61.70 42.39
C GLY A 738 -24.80 -60.56 41.92
N GLU A 739 -23.54 -60.81 41.74
CA GLU A 739 -22.61 -59.82 41.21
C GLU A 739 -22.59 -59.80 39.71
N PHE A 740 -22.95 -60.91 39.07
CA PHE A 740 -23.06 -61.03 37.61
C PHE A 740 -24.29 -61.86 37.21
N SER A 741 -25.00 -61.35 36.15
CA SER A 741 -26.04 -62.17 35.52
C SER A 741 -25.93 -62.01 33.98
N ARG A 742 -26.04 -63.10 33.25
CA ARG A 742 -26.26 -63.19 31.83
C ARG A 742 -27.65 -63.68 31.50
N VAL A 743 -28.42 -62.88 30.79
CA VAL A 743 -29.77 -63.20 30.40
C VAL A 743 -29.87 -63.38 28.87
N TYR A 744 -30.42 -64.49 28.47
CA TYR A 744 -30.65 -64.80 27.07
C TYR A 744 -32.15 -64.63 26.78
N PHE A 745 -32.43 -63.90 25.70
CA PHE A 745 -33.80 -63.67 25.29
C PHE A 745 -34.08 -64.39 23.96
N LYS A 746 -35.33 -64.68 23.68
CA LYS A 746 -35.82 -65.08 22.35
C LYS A 746 -36.88 -64.09 21.90
N ASN A 747 -37.01 -63.99 20.57
CA ASN A 747 -38.05 -63.15 19.96
C ASN A 747 -39.08 -64.11 19.29
N SER A 748 -40.21 -64.33 19.94
CA SER A 748 -41.31 -65.08 19.44
C SER A 748 -42.56 -64.22 19.20
N GLY A 749 -42.37 -63.01 18.79
CA GLY A 749 -43.40 -61.97 18.66
C GLY A 749 -43.45 -60.99 19.88
N LYS A 750 -43.00 -61.49 21.05
CA LYS A 750 -42.64 -60.77 22.26
C LYS A 750 -41.30 -61.26 22.73
N TYR A 751 -40.58 -60.42 23.44
CA TYR A 751 -39.32 -60.83 24.04
C TYR A 751 -39.58 -61.64 25.32
N GLU A 752 -39.14 -62.89 25.33
CA GLU A 752 -39.24 -63.81 26.48
C GLU A 752 -37.83 -64.16 26.93
N ILE A 753 -37.66 -64.31 28.25
CA ILE A 753 -36.41 -64.80 28.81
C ILE A 753 -36.29 -66.30 28.45
N LEU A 754 -35.23 -66.61 27.73
CA LEU A 754 -34.94 -68.02 27.42
C LEU A 754 -34.15 -68.71 28.57
N ARG A 755 -33.13 -67.99 29.04
CA ARG A 755 -32.19 -68.46 30.06
C ARG A 755 -31.56 -67.27 30.79
N SER A 756 -31.30 -67.51 32.11
CA SER A 756 -30.50 -66.52 32.88
C SER A 756 -29.40 -67.24 33.64
N GLU A 757 -28.20 -66.73 33.57
CA GLU A 757 -27.06 -67.18 34.41
C GLU A 757 -26.82 -66.12 35.48
N VAL A 758 -26.68 -66.55 36.73
CA VAL A 758 -26.36 -65.61 37.83
C VAL A 758 -25.09 -66.16 38.51
N ARG A 759 -24.15 -65.32 38.78
CA ARG A 759 -22.82 -65.70 39.32
C ARG A 759 -22.46 -64.82 40.49
N GLU A 760 -21.58 -65.35 41.33
CA GLU A 760 -21.00 -64.68 42.50
C GLU A 760 -22.08 -64.17 43.47
N ASN A 761 -22.18 -64.88 44.59
CA ASN A 761 -23.25 -64.61 45.57
C ASN A 761 -24.64 -64.73 44.99
N ALA A 762 -24.83 -65.68 44.07
CA ALA A 762 -26.11 -65.78 43.34
C ALA A 762 -27.21 -66.24 44.34
N VAL A 763 -28.35 -65.54 44.28
CA VAL A 763 -29.52 -65.87 45.09
C VAL A 763 -30.73 -65.90 44.16
N PHE A 764 -31.49 -66.92 44.22
CA PHE A 764 -32.77 -67.13 43.52
C PHE A 764 -33.90 -67.28 44.55
N ILE A 765 -35.03 -66.62 44.40
CA ILE A 765 -36.15 -66.67 45.28
C ILE A 765 -37.42 -66.82 44.44
N GLN A 766 -38.22 -67.84 44.75
CA GLN A 766 -39.55 -68.03 44.19
C GLN A 766 -40.50 -68.50 45.26
N GLY A 767 -41.42 -67.60 45.64
CA GLY A 767 -42.31 -67.90 46.74
C GLY A 767 -41.54 -68.13 48.05
N ASP A 768 -41.72 -69.31 48.68
CA ASP A 768 -41.09 -69.78 49.91
C ASP A 768 -39.73 -70.48 49.71
N LYS A 769 -39.28 -70.52 48.46
CA LYS A 769 -38.01 -71.18 48.08
C LYS A 769 -36.89 -70.10 47.85
N LYS A 770 -35.72 -70.31 48.43
CA LYS A 770 -34.51 -69.52 48.26
C LYS A 770 -33.36 -70.36 47.99
N LEU A 771 -32.73 -70.17 46.81
CA LEU A 771 -31.50 -70.89 46.39
C LEU A 771 -30.38 -69.88 46.40
N LYS A 772 -29.29 -70.20 47.06
CA LYS A 772 -28.01 -69.48 47.02
C LYS A 772 -26.90 -70.31 46.40
N SER A 773 -26.04 -69.74 45.66
CA SER A 773 -24.90 -70.45 45.04
C SER A 773 -23.87 -69.45 44.48
N ASP A 774 -22.69 -69.94 44.10
CA ASP A 774 -21.79 -69.09 43.34
C ASP A 774 -22.19 -69.00 41.89
N TYR A 775 -22.94 -70.02 41.40
CA TYR A 775 -23.48 -70.03 40.05
C TYR A 775 -24.93 -70.60 40.07
N ILE A 776 -25.87 -69.85 39.49
CA ILE A 776 -27.25 -70.27 39.26
C ILE A 776 -27.57 -70.04 37.76
N GLU A 777 -28.05 -71.03 37.09
CA GLU A 777 -28.67 -71.00 35.77
C GLU A 777 -30.18 -71.25 35.86
N ILE A 778 -30.94 -70.37 35.26
CA ILE A 778 -32.41 -70.43 35.18
C ILE A 778 -32.73 -70.63 33.70
N ASP A 779 -33.18 -71.76 33.28
CA ASP A 779 -33.73 -72.11 31.97
C ASP A 779 -35.24 -71.90 31.98
N SER A 780 -35.74 -70.80 31.55
CA SER A 780 -37.19 -70.49 31.56
C SER A 780 -37.95 -71.34 30.56
N ASN A 781 -37.31 -71.75 29.44
CA ASN A 781 -37.98 -72.60 28.43
C ASN A 781 -38.18 -74.02 28.94
N ARG A 782 -37.19 -74.56 29.65
CA ARG A 782 -37.25 -75.91 30.23
C ARG A 782 -37.84 -75.87 31.64
N ARG A 783 -38.04 -74.72 32.21
CA ARG A 783 -38.49 -74.43 33.59
C ARG A 783 -37.58 -75.16 34.62
N LEU A 784 -36.21 -75.05 34.31
CA LEU A 784 -35.18 -75.67 35.14
C LEU A 784 -34.32 -74.58 35.79
N VAL A 785 -33.97 -74.74 37.06
CA VAL A 785 -32.97 -74.00 37.78
C VAL A 785 -31.82 -74.92 38.14
N PHE A 786 -30.64 -74.58 37.63
CA PHE A 786 -29.41 -75.32 37.94
C PHE A 786 -28.48 -74.43 38.76
N SER A 787 -27.83 -75.04 39.77
CA SER A 787 -26.80 -74.28 40.53
C SER A 787 -25.59 -75.15 40.78
N LYS A 788 -24.46 -74.55 40.92
CA LYS A 788 -23.19 -75.19 41.23
C LYS A 788 -22.29 -74.31 42.11
N GLU A 789 -21.42 -74.93 42.86
CA GLU A 789 -20.47 -74.27 43.78
C GLU A 789 -21.20 -73.57 44.94
N ASN A 790 -21.01 -74.03 46.18
CA ASN A 790 -21.54 -73.47 47.39
C ASN A 790 -23.07 -73.31 47.35
N THR A 791 -23.78 -74.33 46.82
CA THR A 791 -25.20 -74.28 46.66
C THR A 791 -25.90 -74.50 48.02
N GLU A 792 -26.84 -73.56 48.37
CA GLU A 792 -27.70 -73.59 49.56
C GLU A 792 -29.15 -73.36 49.15
N LEU A 793 -29.98 -74.31 49.28
CA LEU A 793 -31.40 -74.23 49.03
C LEU A 793 -32.14 -74.10 50.40
N THR A 794 -32.89 -73.01 50.57
CA THR A 794 -33.75 -72.76 51.76
C THR A 794 -35.19 -72.89 51.31
N LEU A 795 -35.89 -73.81 51.97
CA LEU A 795 -37.32 -74.00 51.79
C LEU A 795 -38.01 -73.65 53.12
N VAL A 796 -38.99 -72.80 53.01
CA VAL A 796 -39.79 -72.34 54.18
C VAL A 796 -41.20 -72.90 54.05
N ASP A 797 -41.58 -73.78 54.98
CA ASP A 797 -42.90 -74.39 55.01
C ASP A 797 -43.63 -73.98 56.32
N ALA A 798 -44.90 -73.62 56.26
CA ALA A 798 -45.65 -73.13 57.42
C ALA A 798 -45.79 -74.22 58.50
N VAL A 799 -45.69 -75.49 58.13
CA VAL A 799 -45.89 -76.65 59.04
C VAL A 799 -44.49 -77.23 59.42
N ASN A 800 -43.57 -77.28 58.47
CA ASN A 800 -42.31 -77.99 58.64
C ASN A 800 -41.13 -77.12 59.05
N GLY A 801 -41.31 -75.78 59.16
CA GLY A 801 -40.32 -74.81 59.50
C GLY A 801 -39.34 -74.60 58.35
N GLU A 802 -38.16 -74.03 58.63
CA GLU A 802 -37.14 -73.75 57.64
C GLU A 802 -36.24 -74.97 57.41
N THR A 803 -36.10 -75.36 56.13
CA THR A 803 -35.16 -76.37 55.74
C THR A 803 -34.05 -75.79 54.89
N VAL A 804 -32.77 -75.93 55.34
CA VAL A 804 -31.62 -75.47 54.67
C VAL A 804 -30.88 -76.67 54.07
N ILE A 805 -30.64 -76.66 52.79
CA ILE A 805 -30.02 -77.77 52.01
C ILE A 805 -28.78 -77.23 51.38
N LYS A 806 -27.62 -77.89 51.56
CA LYS A 806 -26.34 -77.55 50.89
C LYS A 806 -25.93 -78.74 50.02
N SER A 807 -25.40 -78.38 48.84
CA SER A 807 -24.84 -79.33 47.88
C SER A 807 -23.79 -78.68 46.99
N ALA A 808 -23.02 -79.49 46.30
CA ALA A 808 -22.11 -78.98 45.30
C ALA A 808 -22.87 -78.47 44.04
N VAL A 809 -23.90 -79.18 43.67
CA VAL A 809 -24.82 -78.86 42.54
C VAL A 809 -26.23 -79.09 42.94
N ALA A 810 -27.15 -78.23 42.53
CA ALA A 810 -28.62 -78.49 42.57
C ALA A 810 -29.21 -78.22 41.18
N GLU A 811 -30.18 -79.11 40.80
CA GLU A 811 -31.02 -78.87 39.63
C GLU A 811 -32.49 -78.94 40.12
N VAL A 812 -33.22 -77.89 39.91
CA VAL A 812 -34.62 -77.72 40.31
C VAL A 812 -35.49 -77.72 39.08
N ASP A 813 -36.35 -78.74 38.95
CA ASP A 813 -37.38 -78.83 37.90
C ASP A 813 -38.67 -78.23 38.51
N ILE A 814 -39.01 -77.04 38.00
CA ILE A 814 -40.10 -76.21 38.53
C ILE A 814 -41.44 -76.90 38.22
N ASP A 815 -41.59 -77.50 37.03
CA ASP A 815 -42.86 -78.13 36.64
C ASP A 815 -43.11 -79.44 37.42
N LYS A 816 -42.05 -80.18 37.64
CA LYS A 816 -42.17 -81.42 38.41
C LYS A 816 -42.12 -81.19 39.92
N ASP A 817 -41.85 -79.88 40.30
CA ASP A 817 -41.66 -79.52 41.72
C ASP A 817 -40.62 -80.50 42.39
N MET A 818 -39.51 -80.63 41.71
CA MET A 818 -38.44 -81.59 42.05
C MET A 818 -37.10 -80.89 42.08
N ALA A 819 -36.30 -81.11 43.12
CA ALA A 819 -34.92 -80.67 43.16
C ALA A 819 -33.98 -81.87 43.25
N THR A 820 -32.99 -81.96 42.36
CA THR A 820 -31.95 -82.93 42.39
C THR A 820 -30.64 -82.33 42.90
N LEU A 821 -30.07 -82.85 43.95
CA LEU A 821 -28.87 -82.43 44.66
C LEU A 821 -27.72 -83.41 44.41
N ILE A 822 -26.54 -82.90 44.08
CA ILE A 822 -25.39 -83.77 43.78
C ILE A 822 -24.16 -83.18 44.50
N GLY A 823 -23.43 -84.08 45.16
CA GLY A 823 -22.18 -83.84 45.85
C GLY A 823 -22.30 -83.11 47.19
N ASN A 824 -21.79 -83.73 48.22
CA ASN A 824 -21.80 -83.29 49.65
C ASN A 824 -23.12 -82.65 50.05
N VAL A 825 -24.19 -83.45 49.81
CA VAL A 825 -25.52 -83.03 50.19
C VAL A 825 -25.65 -82.93 51.72
N GLN A 826 -26.06 -81.81 52.26
CA GLN A 826 -26.35 -81.59 53.67
C GLN A 826 -27.72 -80.88 53.76
N ILE A 827 -28.61 -81.53 54.52
CA ILE A 827 -29.92 -81.05 54.77
C ILE A 827 -30.07 -80.74 56.29
N LYS A 828 -30.44 -79.52 56.61
CA LYS A 828 -30.76 -79.11 57.98
C LYS A 828 -32.16 -78.67 58.03
N ASN A 829 -32.95 -79.30 58.90
CA ASN A 829 -34.32 -78.88 59.15
C ASN A 829 -34.45 -78.64 60.65
N ASN A 830 -34.98 -77.46 60.99
CA ASN A 830 -35.28 -77.14 62.34
C ASN A 830 -36.84 -77.04 62.54
N ASN A 831 -37.39 -78.17 62.98
CA ASN A 831 -38.84 -78.26 63.21
C ASN A 831 -39.18 -77.98 64.68
N SER A 832 -40.21 -77.29 64.94
CA SER A 832 -40.61 -76.87 66.32
C SER A 832 -41.08 -78.12 67.18
N GLU A 833 -41.45 -79.17 66.52
CA GLU A 833 -41.95 -80.38 67.16
C GLU A 833 -40.87 -81.46 67.36
N TYR A 834 -39.97 -81.63 66.43
CA TYR A 834 -38.97 -82.73 66.45
C TYR A 834 -37.49 -82.27 66.61
N GLY A 835 -37.25 -80.93 66.69
CA GLY A 835 -35.95 -80.42 66.89
C GLY A 835 -35.13 -80.38 65.58
N LEU A 836 -33.79 -80.13 65.68
CA LEU A 836 -32.87 -80.10 64.58
C LEU A 836 -32.59 -81.47 63.98
N THR A 837 -32.85 -81.61 62.69
CA THR A 837 -32.51 -82.86 61.92
C THR A 837 -31.38 -82.46 60.92
N ASN A 838 -30.19 -83.11 60.94
CA ASN A 838 -29.14 -83.03 60.00
C ASN A 838 -29.12 -84.25 59.10
N VAL A 839 -28.98 -84.05 57.81
CA VAL A 839 -28.83 -85.13 56.82
C VAL A 839 -27.60 -84.88 55.94
N THR A 840 -26.85 -85.93 55.71
CA THR A 840 -25.78 -85.84 54.70
C THR A 840 -25.94 -87.03 53.70
N ALA A 841 -25.55 -86.76 52.42
CA ALA A 841 -25.61 -87.76 51.34
C ALA A 841 -24.70 -87.29 50.13
N ASP A 842 -24.38 -88.29 49.26
CA ASP A 842 -23.67 -87.92 47.99
C ASP A 842 -24.66 -87.26 47.03
N ARG A 843 -25.93 -87.71 47.09
CA ARG A 843 -27.00 -87.16 46.19
C ARG A 843 -28.33 -87.13 46.89
N GLY A 844 -29.14 -86.10 46.56
CA GLY A 844 -30.51 -85.97 47.07
C GLY A 844 -31.50 -85.70 45.94
N ILE A 845 -32.71 -86.17 46.06
CA ILE A 845 -33.86 -85.80 45.20
C ILE A 845 -34.99 -85.36 46.08
N ILE A 846 -35.39 -84.17 45.99
CA ILE A 846 -36.53 -83.58 46.75
C ILE A 846 -37.70 -83.51 45.82
N ARG A 847 -38.85 -84.10 46.24
CA ARG A 847 -40.12 -83.96 45.52
C ARG A 847 -41.05 -83.17 46.41
N GLN A 848 -41.13 -81.91 46.29
CA GLN A 848 -41.80 -81.02 47.23
C GLN A 848 -43.27 -81.36 47.31
N LYS A 849 -43.93 -81.50 46.15
CA LYS A 849 -45.34 -81.83 46.03
C LYS A 849 -45.73 -83.16 46.66
N ALA A 850 -44.82 -84.08 46.55
CA ALA A 850 -44.93 -85.41 47.18
C ALA A 850 -44.53 -85.39 48.67
N GLY A 851 -43.85 -84.32 49.12
CA GLY A 851 -43.32 -84.24 50.48
C GLY A 851 -42.19 -85.25 50.77
N THR A 852 -41.37 -85.65 49.74
CA THR A 852 -40.40 -86.68 49.94
C THR A 852 -39.00 -86.21 49.55
N VAL A 853 -37.98 -86.52 50.30
CA VAL A 853 -36.58 -86.39 50.04
C VAL A 853 -35.95 -87.77 49.92
N GLU A 854 -35.45 -88.07 48.71
CA GLU A 854 -34.70 -89.34 48.45
C GLU A 854 -33.20 -88.98 48.50
N LEU A 855 -32.44 -89.77 49.26
CA LEU A 855 -31.01 -89.63 49.51
C LEU A 855 -30.26 -90.87 48.99
N ILE A 856 -29.15 -90.64 48.37
CA ILE A 856 -28.35 -91.72 47.71
C ILE A 856 -26.87 -91.55 48.02
N GLY A 857 -26.19 -92.63 48.46
CA GLY A 857 -24.83 -92.67 48.77
C GLY A 857 -24.40 -92.02 50.08
N HIS A 858 -23.67 -92.75 50.92
CA HIS A 858 -23.15 -92.33 52.24
C HIS A 858 -24.21 -91.44 53.03
N VAL A 859 -25.41 -92.00 53.03
CA VAL A 859 -26.50 -91.29 53.71
C VAL A 859 -26.34 -91.38 55.26
N GLU A 860 -26.28 -90.29 55.92
CA GLU A 860 -26.32 -90.15 57.37
C GLU A 860 -27.49 -89.15 57.71
N ILE A 861 -28.37 -89.58 58.60
CA ILE A 861 -29.46 -88.82 59.09
C ILE A 861 -29.33 -88.72 60.61
N GLU A 862 -29.13 -87.51 61.08
CA GLU A 862 -28.96 -87.26 62.53
C GLU A 862 -30.13 -86.40 62.99
N ASN A 863 -30.80 -86.83 64.00
CA ASN A 863 -31.77 -86.06 64.73
C ASN A 863 -31.52 -86.04 66.26
N ASN A 864 -32.38 -85.48 67.02
CA ASN A 864 -32.17 -85.42 68.51
C ASN A 864 -32.12 -86.87 69.17
N GLU A 865 -32.69 -87.87 68.51
CA GLU A 865 -32.85 -89.17 69.10
C GLU A 865 -31.90 -90.23 68.50
N SER A 866 -31.43 -90.06 67.25
CA SER A 866 -30.68 -91.09 66.54
C SER A 866 -29.83 -90.56 65.39
N ILE A 867 -28.85 -91.36 65.04
CA ILE A 867 -28.07 -91.24 63.82
C ILE A 867 -28.35 -92.47 62.97
N VAL A 868 -28.79 -92.28 61.72
CA VAL A 868 -29.13 -93.33 60.81
C VAL A 868 -28.10 -93.21 59.66
N GLN A 869 -27.27 -94.23 59.33
CA GLN A 869 -26.40 -94.34 58.20
C GLN A 869 -26.97 -95.38 57.24
N ALA A 870 -26.88 -95.13 55.90
CA ALA A 870 -27.41 -96.08 54.91
C ALA A 870 -26.81 -95.71 53.52
N ASP A 871 -26.91 -96.66 52.51
CA ASP A 871 -26.61 -96.37 51.14
C ASP A 871 -27.68 -95.53 50.46
N ARG A 872 -28.96 -95.63 50.96
CA ARG A 872 -30.10 -94.87 50.46
C ARG A 872 -31.09 -94.54 51.55
N GLY A 873 -31.59 -93.32 51.56
CA GLY A 873 -32.65 -92.91 52.52
C GLY A 873 -33.82 -92.19 51.78
N ILE A 874 -35.01 -92.40 52.23
CA ILE A 874 -36.15 -91.63 51.82
C ILE A 874 -36.75 -91.01 53.08
N TYR A 875 -36.75 -89.66 53.11
CA TYR A 875 -37.39 -88.89 54.19
C TYR A 875 -38.72 -88.35 53.68
N ASP A 876 -39.76 -88.76 54.30
CA ASP A 876 -41.11 -88.20 54.06
C ASP A 876 -41.36 -87.03 54.99
N MET A 877 -41.41 -85.85 54.40
CA MET A 877 -41.53 -84.59 55.12
C MET A 877 -42.94 -84.43 55.78
N ASN A 878 -43.96 -85.07 55.17
CA ASN A 878 -45.30 -84.93 55.71
C ASN A 878 -45.53 -85.86 56.96
N SER A 879 -45.10 -87.10 56.79
CA SER A 879 -45.22 -88.08 57.85
C SER A 879 -44.10 -88.08 58.85
N LYS A 880 -42.98 -87.40 58.54
CA LYS A 880 -41.73 -87.37 59.32
C LYS A 880 -41.06 -88.71 59.44
N LYS A 881 -41.33 -89.66 58.54
CA LYS A 881 -40.76 -90.99 58.56
C LYS A 881 -39.52 -91.09 57.64
N ILE A 882 -38.50 -91.71 58.08
CA ILE A 882 -37.33 -92.10 57.33
C ILE A 882 -37.39 -93.60 56.98
N LYS A 883 -37.16 -93.90 55.67
CA LYS A 883 -36.93 -95.26 55.22
C LYS A 883 -35.47 -95.32 54.75
N ALA A 884 -34.69 -96.12 55.41
CA ALA A 884 -33.25 -96.33 55.05
C ALA A 884 -33.13 -97.69 54.38
N SER A 885 -32.21 -97.82 53.39
CA SER A 885 -31.91 -99.09 52.67
C SER A 885 -30.50 -99.19 52.23
N GLY A 886 -29.93 -100.39 52.13
CA GLY A 886 -28.49 -100.73 51.88
C GLY A 886 -27.65 -100.44 53.10
N ASN A 887 -26.84 -101.24 53.54
CA ASN A 887 -25.84 -101.10 54.66
C ASN A 887 -26.30 -100.15 55.73
N VAL A 888 -27.54 -100.46 56.28
CA VAL A 888 -28.23 -99.57 57.27
C VAL A 888 -27.59 -99.79 58.62
N TYR A 889 -27.12 -98.69 59.23
CA TYR A 889 -26.68 -98.60 60.60
C TYR A 889 -27.53 -97.53 61.42
N VAL A 890 -27.98 -97.85 62.60
CA VAL A 890 -28.74 -96.95 63.45
C VAL A 890 -28.11 -96.88 64.83
N ASP A 891 -27.69 -95.64 65.15
CA ASP A 891 -27.21 -95.37 66.55
C ASP A 891 -28.17 -94.45 67.26
N TYR A 892 -28.63 -94.84 68.42
CA TYR A 892 -29.57 -94.09 69.28
C TYR A 892 -28.72 -93.27 70.26
N LYS A 893 -28.96 -91.97 70.29
CA LYS A 893 -28.33 -91.11 71.25
C LYS A 893 -28.90 -91.40 72.63
N LYS A 894 -28.08 -91.63 73.59
CA LYS A 894 -28.44 -91.82 74.94
C LYS A 894 -28.85 -90.47 75.58
#